data_77c52239830cc4086c36034d9a25b5d3
#
_entry.id   77c52239830cc4086c36034d9a25b5d3
#
_cell.length_a   1.000
_cell.length_b   1.000
_cell.length_c   1.000
_cell.angle_alpha   90.00
_cell.angle_beta   90.00
_cell.angle_gamma   90.00
#
_symmetry.space_group_name_H-M   'P 1'
#
loop_
_entity.id
_entity.type
_entity.pdbx_description
1 polymer ?
#
loop_
_entity_poly.entity_id
_entity_poly.type
_entity_poly.pdbx_seq_one_letter_code
_entity_poly.pdbx_strand_id
1 'polypeptide(L)'
;MSSRIYLLMAALMLAPGCDGPASPSSPAISAAAIQATTDRLVERYGEAHADRIRQGVRQVAERWWPEDGDGDAFGSFCDESFLTDPGELTAAFERIQTVMEQVDGHLHEVRRELTSPMELDTGPVGPVDRLFAYLDLASHVDEDLFRTKVAFLALLNFPVHTLSDRFALGDAWDRETWARSRMMDRFATRIPADVLREATVASTDAGNYIDEYNIRMDRLETPEGQRLFPDGLRLISHWGLRDELASHYGDPEGIDKQRMIQKVMERIVRQEIPAAVIDNPDVTWCPQTNEVVPSNPAREPDTRYERLLAVFRAARRVDPYSPTAPTYMARRFDQDRQIPESEIEALLVSVLTSDEVRRLAEVIAQRLGRPLEPFDIWYSGFKSRGSYSEQELDAIVRKRYPTREAFQADLPRILRDLGFDARKAAWLAERVEVDPSRGAGHAMGAVRREDKAHLRTRIAEDGMDYKGYNIAVHEFGHNVEQVFSLHGIDQWWLNGVPNNAFTEALAFVFQERDLELLGLGHAAEEARRMEALGTLWGTFEIGGVALVDMRVWNWLYEHPEATAAELREATLQAARDVWNEYYAPLFGEKDVEILAIYSHMVAYALYLPDYPVGHIIAFQVAQRLREGDFGAGFETMTRQGRLTPDAWMRGAVGNPISTDALLTEARKALDAM
;
A
#
# COMPACT_ATOMS: atom_id res chain seq x y z
N MET A 1 -14.99 15.35 35.13
CA MET A 1 -13.79 14.49 35.09
C MET A 1 -13.02 14.57 33.75
N SER A 2 -13.62 15.07 32.67
CA SER A 2 -13.00 15.14 31.33
C SER A 2 -11.87 16.19 31.14
N SER A 3 -11.96 17.37 31.75
CA SER A 3 -10.98 18.44 31.51
C SER A 3 -9.58 18.21 32.14
N ARG A 4 -9.45 17.37 33.16
CA ARG A 4 -8.15 17.06 33.77
C ARG A 4 -7.35 16.01 33.02
N ILE A 5 -8.03 15.14 32.25
CA ILE A 5 -7.39 14.13 31.40
C ILE A 5 -6.79 14.79 30.14
N TYR A 6 -7.46 15.77 29.55
CA TYR A 6 -6.91 16.56 28.44
C TYR A 6 -5.68 17.39 28.84
N LEU A 7 -5.63 17.89 30.06
CA LEU A 7 -4.45 18.63 30.57
C LEU A 7 -3.26 17.67 30.85
N LEU A 8 -3.50 16.42 31.23
CA LEU A 8 -2.43 15.42 31.38
C LEU A 8 -1.91 14.94 30.02
N MET A 9 -2.78 14.77 29.02
CA MET A 9 -2.36 14.47 27.65
C MET A 9 -1.55 15.61 27.01
N ALA A 10 -1.99 16.87 27.20
CA ALA A 10 -1.22 18.03 26.75
C ALA A 10 0.13 18.19 27.51
N ALA A 11 0.23 17.78 28.77
CA ALA A 11 1.46 17.81 29.54
C ALA A 11 2.45 16.68 29.16
N LEU A 12 1.95 15.52 28.70
CA LEU A 12 2.80 14.45 28.15
C LEU A 12 3.32 14.79 26.73
N MET A 13 2.57 15.60 25.98
CA MET A 13 3.03 16.11 24.67
C MET A 13 3.97 17.33 24.80
N LEU A 14 4.03 17.95 25.97
CA LEU A 14 4.89 19.10 26.31
C LEU A 14 6.06 18.71 27.22
N ALA A 15 6.39 17.43 27.36
CA ALA A 15 7.70 17.09 27.89
C ALA A 15 8.73 17.76 26.96
N PRO A 16 9.67 18.60 27.50
CA PRO A 16 10.72 19.17 26.69
C PRO A 16 11.39 17.99 26.00
N GLY A 17 11.31 17.96 24.67
CA GLY A 17 12.02 16.96 23.89
C GLY A 17 13.44 16.97 24.38
N CYS A 18 14.01 15.79 24.66
CA CYS A 18 15.44 15.67 24.57
C CYS A 18 15.79 16.28 23.23
N ASP A 19 16.52 17.40 23.21
CA ASP A 19 17.09 17.96 22.01
C ASP A 19 17.85 16.82 21.35
N GLY A 20 17.22 16.17 20.37
CA GLY A 20 17.89 15.21 19.52
C GLY A 20 19.02 15.98 18.84
N PRO A 21 20.14 15.34 18.54
CA PRO A 21 21.25 16.02 17.89
C PRO A 21 20.75 16.71 16.62
N ALA A 22 21.16 17.96 16.46
CA ALA A 22 20.87 18.71 15.24
C ALA A 22 21.31 17.87 14.04
N SER A 23 20.48 17.78 13.00
CA SER A 23 20.78 17.04 11.77
C SER A 23 22.23 17.35 11.35
N PRO A 24 23.08 16.33 11.13
CA PRO A 24 24.48 16.56 10.82
C PRO A 24 24.56 17.37 9.52
N SER A 25 25.03 18.59 9.62
CA SER A 25 25.24 19.50 8.47
C SER A 25 26.51 19.15 7.66
N SER A 26 27.28 18.15 8.10
CA SER A 26 28.51 17.68 7.47
C SER A 26 28.75 16.21 7.84
N PRO A 27 29.40 15.41 6.97
CA PRO A 27 29.81 14.05 7.32
C PRO A 27 30.65 14.08 8.61
N ALA A 28 30.30 13.24 9.59
CA ALA A 28 31.03 13.17 10.86
C ALA A 28 32.46 12.70 10.65
N ILE A 29 32.73 11.90 9.60
CA ILE A 29 34.03 11.33 9.26
C ILE A 29 34.59 12.00 8.03
N SER A 30 35.80 12.56 8.15
CA SER A 30 36.47 13.21 7.02
C SER A 30 36.89 12.22 5.94
N ALA A 31 36.95 12.68 4.70
CA ALA A 31 37.45 11.86 3.58
C ALA A 31 38.88 11.33 3.83
N ALA A 32 39.73 12.10 4.53
CA ALA A 32 41.08 11.68 4.89
C ALA A 32 41.04 10.50 5.91
N ALA A 33 40.14 10.52 6.90
CA ALA A 33 39.99 9.43 7.86
C ALA A 33 39.45 8.16 7.19
N ILE A 34 38.47 8.29 6.27
CA ILE A 34 37.93 7.19 5.46
C ILE A 34 39.09 6.54 4.66
N GLN A 35 39.88 7.35 3.94
CA GLN A 35 40.99 6.85 3.13
C GLN A 35 42.06 6.18 4.00
N ALA A 36 42.47 6.81 5.08
CA ALA A 36 43.49 6.25 5.98
C ALA A 36 43.04 4.92 6.61
N THR A 37 41.78 4.80 6.99
CA THR A 37 41.22 3.54 7.51
C THR A 37 41.16 2.45 6.43
N THR A 38 40.74 2.83 5.21
CA THR A 38 40.73 1.92 4.06
C THR A 38 42.12 1.38 3.74
N ASP A 39 43.12 2.27 3.66
CA ASP A 39 44.50 1.88 3.33
C ASP A 39 45.10 0.93 4.39
N ARG A 40 44.88 1.21 5.69
CA ARG A 40 45.31 0.33 6.78
C ARG A 40 44.67 -1.07 6.70
N LEU A 41 43.36 -1.14 6.45
CA LEU A 41 42.67 -2.41 6.30
C LEU A 41 43.15 -3.21 5.07
N VAL A 42 43.37 -2.53 3.93
CA VAL A 42 43.91 -3.18 2.72
C VAL A 42 45.33 -3.66 2.95
N GLU A 43 46.19 -2.85 3.62
CA GLU A 43 47.52 -3.29 4.00
C GLU A 43 47.50 -4.51 4.92
N ARG A 44 46.60 -4.54 5.89
CA ARG A 44 46.46 -5.62 6.89
C ARG A 44 45.90 -6.91 6.29
N TYR A 45 44.88 -6.84 5.42
CA TYR A 45 44.11 -7.99 4.96
C TYR A 45 44.35 -8.35 3.49
N GLY A 46 45.04 -7.49 2.73
CA GLY A 46 45.48 -7.74 1.35
C GLY A 46 44.46 -7.31 0.29
N GLU A 47 44.97 -7.20 -0.94
CA GLU A 47 44.22 -6.72 -2.12
C GLU A 47 42.98 -7.58 -2.44
N ALA A 48 42.98 -8.86 -2.09
CA ALA A 48 41.81 -9.74 -2.30
C ALA A 48 40.53 -9.25 -1.59
N HIS A 49 40.66 -8.43 -0.57
CA HIS A 49 39.54 -7.87 0.20
C HIS A 49 39.30 -6.37 -0.08
N ALA A 50 40.10 -5.74 -0.93
CA ALA A 50 40.13 -4.29 -1.09
C ALA A 50 38.76 -3.70 -1.48
N ASP A 51 38.04 -4.29 -2.39
CA ASP A 51 36.72 -3.77 -2.82
C ASP A 51 35.69 -3.84 -1.70
N ARG A 52 35.64 -4.96 -0.96
CA ARG A 52 34.76 -5.13 0.19
C ARG A 52 35.13 -4.17 1.32
N ILE A 53 36.42 -3.95 1.58
CA ILE A 53 36.92 -2.96 2.56
C ILE A 53 36.47 -1.55 2.16
N ARG A 54 36.73 -1.13 0.94
CA ARG A 54 36.33 0.20 0.42
C ARG A 54 34.84 0.44 0.56
N GLN A 55 34.02 -0.56 0.18
CA GLN A 55 32.58 -0.46 0.28
C GLN A 55 32.12 -0.41 1.75
N GLY A 56 32.57 -1.32 2.59
CA GLY A 56 32.16 -1.40 4.00
C GLY A 56 32.55 -0.15 4.79
N VAL A 57 33.80 0.32 4.67
CA VAL A 57 34.27 1.55 5.33
C VAL A 57 33.44 2.76 4.91
N ARG A 58 33.12 2.89 3.62
CA ARG A 58 32.25 3.96 3.13
C ARG A 58 30.84 3.86 3.68
N GLN A 59 30.20 2.68 3.66
CA GLN A 59 28.86 2.45 4.19
C GLN A 59 28.74 2.81 5.67
N VAL A 60 29.75 2.50 6.47
CA VAL A 60 29.80 2.88 7.88
C VAL A 60 29.97 4.39 8.02
N ALA A 61 30.90 5.02 7.28
CA ALA A 61 31.16 6.46 7.36
C ALA A 61 29.94 7.31 7.00
N GLU A 62 29.16 6.90 6.01
CA GLU A 62 27.92 7.59 5.57
C GLU A 62 26.85 7.65 6.67
N ARG A 63 26.89 6.74 7.66
CA ARG A 63 25.90 6.61 8.73
C ARG A 63 26.48 6.84 10.12
N TRP A 64 27.79 7.18 10.21
CA TRP A 64 28.46 7.47 11.47
C TRP A 64 28.20 8.92 11.88
N TRP A 65 27.53 9.09 13.00
CA TRP A 65 27.21 10.40 13.54
C TRP A 65 28.21 10.80 14.65
N PRO A 66 28.28 12.09 15.05
CA PRO A 66 29.17 12.54 16.12
C PRO A 66 29.02 11.77 17.45
N GLU A 67 27.82 11.31 17.75
CA GLU A 67 27.50 10.55 18.96
C GLU A 67 28.09 9.13 18.95
N ASP A 68 28.44 8.61 17.77
CA ASP A 68 29.07 7.29 17.65
C ASP A 68 30.58 7.32 17.94
N GLY A 69 31.20 8.50 17.93
CA GLY A 69 32.60 8.77 18.17
C GLY A 69 33.25 9.58 17.07
N ASP A 70 34.49 9.97 17.35
CA ASP A 70 35.32 10.71 16.40
C ASP A 70 35.98 9.79 15.31
N GLY A 71 36.88 10.37 14.51
CA GLY A 71 37.61 9.63 13.49
C GLY A 71 38.49 8.50 13.99
N ASP A 72 39.04 8.62 15.20
CA ASP A 72 39.88 7.58 15.82
C ASP A 72 38.99 6.42 16.28
N ALA A 73 37.86 6.71 16.91
CA ALA A 73 36.86 5.69 17.29
C ALA A 73 36.30 4.95 16.04
N PHE A 74 36.01 5.67 14.98
CA PHE A 74 35.60 5.08 13.69
C PHE A 74 36.66 4.13 13.12
N GLY A 75 37.93 4.61 13.06
CA GLY A 75 39.04 3.79 12.57
C GLY A 75 39.24 2.53 13.39
N SER A 76 39.26 2.66 14.75
CA SER A 76 39.40 1.53 15.67
C SER A 76 38.26 0.51 15.52
N PHE A 77 37.03 0.99 15.39
CA PHE A 77 35.88 0.11 15.11
C PHE A 77 36.05 -0.72 13.83
N CYS A 78 36.45 -0.07 12.74
CA CYS A 78 36.65 -0.75 11.46
C CYS A 78 37.80 -1.77 11.54
N ASP A 79 38.92 -1.42 12.22
CA ASP A 79 40.07 -2.31 12.39
C ASP A 79 39.76 -3.57 13.22
N GLU A 80 38.85 -3.46 14.20
CA GLU A 80 38.47 -4.56 15.10
C GLU A 80 37.33 -5.42 14.60
N SER A 81 36.48 -4.86 13.71
CA SER A 81 35.20 -5.46 13.34
C SER A 81 35.14 -5.98 11.90
N PHE A 82 36.18 -5.79 11.08
CA PHE A 82 36.22 -6.33 9.72
C PHE A 82 36.53 -7.83 9.74
N LEU A 83 35.68 -8.62 9.13
CA LEU A 83 35.76 -10.10 9.05
C LEU A 83 36.30 -10.52 7.69
N THR A 84 37.34 -11.38 7.69
CA THR A 84 37.90 -11.94 6.46
C THR A 84 37.52 -13.38 6.20
N ASP A 85 37.30 -14.15 7.27
CA ASP A 85 36.94 -15.58 7.19
C ASP A 85 35.49 -15.76 6.74
N PRO A 86 35.22 -16.54 5.68
CA PRO A 86 33.86 -16.81 5.21
C PRO A 86 32.95 -17.46 6.28
N GLY A 87 33.50 -18.30 7.15
CA GLY A 87 32.74 -18.93 8.23
C GLY A 87 32.32 -17.93 9.30
N GLU A 88 33.19 -16.97 9.64
CA GLU A 88 32.84 -15.86 10.56
C GLU A 88 31.76 -14.95 9.95
N LEU A 89 31.81 -14.68 8.63
CA LEU A 89 30.77 -13.92 7.94
C LEU A 89 29.41 -14.63 7.97
N THR A 90 29.39 -15.93 7.70
CA THR A 90 28.15 -16.72 7.77
C THR A 90 27.63 -16.76 9.21
N ALA A 91 28.48 -16.97 10.21
CA ALA A 91 28.09 -16.99 11.62
C ALA A 91 27.53 -15.62 12.07
N ALA A 92 28.15 -14.52 11.63
CA ALA A 92 27.65 -13.16 11.91
C ALA A 92 26.25 -12.92 11.30
N PHE A 93 26.06 -13.30 10.02
CA PHE A 93 24.78 -13.22 9.32
C PHE A 93 23.69 -14.04 10.05
N GLU A 94 23.95 -15.31 10.35
CA GLU A 94 22.99 -16.20 11.03
C GLU A 94 22.62 -15.68 12.43
N ARG A 95 23.59 -15.14 13.15
CA ARG A 95 23.36 -14.54 14.47
C ARG A 95 22.47 -13.29 14.38
N ILE A 96 22.76 -12.39 13.45
CA ILE A 96 21.93 -11.18 13.21
C ILE A 96 20.52 -11.63 12.83
N GLN A 97 20.37 -12.58 11.89
CA GLN A 97 19.08 -13.12 11.46
C GLN A 97 18.26 -13.65 12.64
N THR A 98 18.87 -14.52 13.48
CA THR A 98 18.19 -15.13 14.62
C THR A 98 17.76 -14.09 15.66
N VAL A 99 18.64 -13.13 15.96
CA VAL A 99 18.33 -12.08 16.93
C VAL A 99 17.23 -11.17 16.41
N MET A 100 17.27 -10.79 15.14
CA MET A 100 16.25 -9.90 14.55
C MET A 100 14.89 -10.59 14.44
N GLU A 101 14.81 -11.87 14.09
CA GLU A 101 13.56 -12.65 14.14
C GLU A 101 12.93 -12.57 15.55
N GLN A 102 13.72 -12.70 16.60
CA GLN A 102 13.23 -12.65 17.98
C GLN A 102 12.84 -11.23 18.40
N VAL A 103 13.66 -10.22 18.12
CA VAL A 103 13.39 -8.82 18.51
C VAL A 103 12.15 -8.30 17.80
N ASP A 104 12.13 -8.37 16.46
CA ASP A 104 11.01 -7.86 15.65
C ASP A 104 9.72 -8.64 15.96
N GLY A 105 9.82 -9.96 16.15
CA GLY A 105 8.68 -10.78 16.50
C GLY A 105 8.10 -10.48 17.88
N HIS A 106 8.93 -10.28 18.91
CA HIS A 106 8.42 -9.89 20.23
C HIS A 106 7.75 -8.52 20.21
N LEU A 107 8.34 -7.55 19.53
CA LEU A 107 7.75 -6.22 19.37
C LEU A 107 6.43 -6.26 18.60
N HIS A 108 6.36 -7.09 17.56
CA HIS A 108 5.13 -7.31 16.80
C HIS A 108 4.01 -7.86 17.68
N GLU A 109 4.29 -8.90 18.49
CA GLU A 109 3.30 -9.50 19.39
C GLU A 109 2.86 -8.55 20.51
N VAL A 110 3.77 -7.80 21.11
CA VAL A 110 3.42 -6.79 22.11
C VAL A 110 2.53 -5.71 21.48
N ARG A 111 2.87 -5.23 20.28
CA ARG A 111 2.03 -4.28 19.56
C ARG A 111 0.64 -4.86 19.29
N ARG A 112 0.54 -6.09 18.80
CA ARG A 112 -0.72 -6.80 18.56
C ARG A 112 -1.59 -6.84 19.82
N GLU A 113 -1.00 -7.17 20.97
CA GLU A 113 -1.73 -7.20 22.24
C GLU A 113 -2.22 -5.81 22.67
N LEU A 114 -1.39 -4.78 22.51
CA LEU A 114 -1.73 -3.41 22.90
C LEU A 114 -2.81 -2.80 21.99
N THR A 115 -2.87 -3.17 20.71
CA THR A 115 -3.88 -2.68 19.75
C THR A 115 -5.15 -3.53 19.72
N SER A 116 -5.10 -4.77 20.20
CA SER A 116 -6.23 -5.73 20.17
C SER A 116 -7.57 -5.16 20.66
N PRO A 117 -7.66 -4.41 21.79
CA PRO A 117 -8.94 -3.86 22.23
C PRO A 117 -9.53 -2.83 21.25
N MET A 118 -8.69 -2.17 20.45
CA MET A 118 -9.13 -1.21 19.44
C MET A 118 -9.59 -1.89 18.16
N GLU A 119 -8.96 -3.00 17.80
CA GLU A 119 -9.11 -3.69 16.52
C GLU A 119 -10.14 -4.84 16.57
N LEU A 120 -10.27 -5.50 17.75
CA LEU A 120 -11.13 -6.66 17.91
C LEU A 120 -12.44 -6.32 18.61
N ASP A 121 -13.53 -6.98 18.19
CA ASP A 121 -14.84 -6.84 18.81
C ASP A 121 -14.98 -7.78 20.02
N THR A 122 -14.18 -7.49 21.05
CA THR A 122 -14.10 -8.28 22.31
C THR A 122 -14.69 -7.55 23.52
N GLY A 123 -15.32 -6.40 23.31
CA GLY A 123 -15.93 -5.61 24.39
C GLY A 123 -15.74 -4.09 24.20
N PRO A 124 -16.19 -3.26 25.15
CA PRO A 124 -16.11 -1.82 25.03
C PRO A 124 -14.66 -1.32 25.15
N VAL A 125 -14.29 -0.34 24.31
CA VAL A 125 -12.98 0.30 24.34
C VAL A 125 -12.92 1.36 25.43
N GLY A 126 -12.02 1.18 26.40
CA GLY A 126 -11.78 2.14 27.48
C GLY A 126 -10.71 3.20 27.13
N PRO A 127 -10.60 4.26 27.98
CA PRO A 127 -9.55 5.26 27.79
C PRO A 127 -8.12 4.71 27.94
N VAL A 128 -7.94 3.65 28.74
CA VAL A 128 -6.65 3.01 28.96
C VAL A 128 -6.23 2.21 27.71
N ASP A 129 -7.17 1.54 27.05
CA ASP A 129 -6.91 0.78 25.82
C ASP A 129 -6.42 1.72 24.71
N ARG A 130 -7.04 2.90 24.59
CA ARG A 130 -6.60 3.94 23.65
C ARG A 130 -5.18 4.42 23.94
N LEU A 131 -4.85 4.61 25.22
CA LEU A 131 -3.50 5.03 25.63
C LEU A 131 -2.45 3.99 25.25
N PHE A 132 -2.71 2.72 25.50
CA PHE A 132 -1.80 1.62 25.16
C PHE A 132 -1.66 1.41 23.66
N ALA A 133 -2.73 1.55 22.88
CA ALA A 133 -2.68 1.43 21.43
C ALA A 133 -1.80 2.48 20.74
N TYR A 134 -1.53 3.62 21.40
CA TYR A 134 -0.62 4.67 20.90
C TYR A 134 0.84 4.47 21.29
N LEU A 135 1.17 3.44 22.10
CA LEU A 135 2.56 3.17 22.46
C LEU A 135 3.31 2.56 21.25
N ASP A 136 4.34 3.26 20.80
CA ASP A 136 5.26 2.75 19.79
C ASP A 136 6.55 2.27 20.49
N LEU A 137 6.59 0.98 20.79
CA LEU A 137 7.73 0.34 21.45
C LEU A 137 8.88 0.07 20.47
N ALA A 138 8.62 0.11 19.15
CA ALA A 138 9.61 -0.17 18.14
C ALA A 138 10.38 1.09 17.67
N SER A 139 9.93 2.29 18.03
CA SER A 139 10.45 3.56 17.52
C SER A 139 11.96 3.79 17.75
N HIS A 140 12.55 3.15 18.75
CA HIS A 140 13.97 3.28 19.08
C HIS A 140 14.85 2.13 18.58
N VAL A 141 14.25 1.04 18.07
CA VAL A 141 15.00 -0.19 17.75
C VAL A 141 16.07 0.06 16.69
N ASP A 142 15.73 0.78 15.64
CA ASP A 142 16.68 1.06 14.55
C ASP A 142 17.87 1.89 15.05
N GLU A 143 17.61 2.91 15.86
CA GLU A 143 18.68 3.72 16.45
C GLU A 143 19.51 2.92 17.48
N ASP A 144 18.89 2.03 18.25
CA ASP A 144 19.58 1.15 19.18
C ASP A 144 20.52 0.17 18.48
N LEU A 145 20.17 -0.30 17.27
CA LEU A 145 21.05 -1.13 16.45
C LEU A 145 22.32 -0.36 16.01
N PHE A 146 22.21 0.95 15.74
CA PHE A 146 23.39 1.80 15.48
C PHE A 146 24.17 2.08 16.76
N ARG A 147 23.52 2.43 17.87
CA ARG A 147 24.19 2.70 19.16
C ARG A 147 24.94 1.49 19.70
N THR A 148 24.38 0.30 19.55
CA THR A 148 25.03 -0.97 19.95
C THR A 148 26.06 -1.46 18.92
N LYS A 149 26.28 -0.71 17.83
CA LYS A 149 27.22 -1.02 16.74
C LYS A 149 26.86 -2.25 15.90
N VAL A 150 25.69 -2.88 16.11
CA VAL A 150 25.23 -4.04 15.32
C VAL A 150 25.01 -3.63 13.86
N ALA A 151 24.37 -2.48 13.61
CA ALA A 151 24.18 -1.94 12.27
C ALA A 151 25.52 -1.66 11.58
N PHE A 152 26.49 -1.09 12.27
CA PHE A 152 27.81 -0.84 11.70
C PHE A 152 28.61 -2.12 11.42
N LEU A 153 28.46 -3.15 12.26
CA LEU A 153 29.06 -4.45 11.99
C LEU A 153 28.51 -5.05 10.69
N ALA A 154 27.19 -4.97 10.48
CA ALA A 154 26.57 -5.41 9.24
C ALA A 154 27.06 -4.58 8.04
N LEU A 155 27.03 -3.24 8.14
CA LEU A 155 27.46 -2.30 7.08
C LEU A 155 28.94 -2.46 6.70
N LEU A 156 29.81 -2.80 7.65
CA LEU A 156 31.23 -3.00 7.37
C LEU A 156 31.48 -4.29 6.58
N ASN A 157 30.68 -5.32 6.81
CA ASN A 157 30.96 -6.67 6.33
C ASN A 157 30.06 -7.18 5.20
N PHE A 158 28.89 -6.55 4.98
CA PHE A 158 27.96 -6.94 3.95
C PHE A 158 27.61 -5.76 3.04
N PRO A 159 27.53 -5.97 1.71
CA PRO A 159 27.19 -4.89 0.77
C PRO A 159 25.71 -4.53 0.85
N VAL A 160 25.43 -3.22 0.85
CA VAL A 160 24.10 -2.69 0.52
C VAL A 160 23.95 -2.68 -0.99
N HIS A 161 22.89 -3.29 -1.50
CA HIS A 161 22.62 -3.37 -2.92
C HIS A 161 21.46 -2.46 -3.32
N THR A 162 21.66 -1.70 -4.39
CA THR A 162 20.60 -0.96 -5.06
C THR A 162 19.69 -1.89 -5.86
N LEU A 163 18.54 -1.40 -6.35
CA LEU A 163 17.69 -2.16 -7.27
C LEU A 163 18.46 -2.53 -8.56
N SER A 164 19.26 -1.60 -9.07
CA SER A 164 20.13 -1.84 -10.25
C SER A 164 21.13 -2.97 -10.01
N ASP A 165 21.75 -3.02 -8.82
CA ASP A 165 22.64 -4.14 -8.46
C ASP A 165 21.90 -5.47 -8.43
N ARG A 166 20.69 -5.51 -7.87
CA ARG A 166 19.85 -6.70 -7.82
C ARG A 166 19.44 -7.19 -9.21
N PHE A 167 19.15 -6.29 -10.14
CA PHE A 167 18.87 -6.65 -11.52
C PHE A 167 20.13 -7.17 -12.26
N ALA A 168 21.27 -6.56 -12.01
CA ALA A 168 22.52 -6.93 -12.68
C ALA A 168 23.12 -8.26 -12.16
N LEU A 169 22.96 -8.56 -10.88
CA LEU A 169 23.69 -9.63 -10.20
C LEU A 169 22.77 -10.74 -9.68
N GLY A 170 21.49 -10.45 -9.45
CA GLY A 170 20.56 -11.30 -8.72
C GLY A 170 20.33 -12.68 -9.34
N ASP A 171 20.39 -12.80 -10.67
CA ASP A 171 20.25 -14.08 -11.37
C ASP A 171 21.38 -15.07 -11.04
N ALA A 172 22.54 -14.56 -10.62
CA ALA A 172 23.67 -15.37 -10.22
C ALA A 172 23.73 -15.66 -8.70
N TRP A 173 22.87 -15.06 -7.91
CA TRP A 173 22.88 -15.18 -6.46
C TRP A 173 22.19 -16.45 -5.98
N ASP A 174 22.83 -17.10 -5.01
CA ASP A 174 22.17 -18.14 -4.22
C ASP A 174 21.22 -17.52 -3.16
N ARG A 175 20.50 -18.37 -2.46
CA ARG A 175 19.50 -17.97 -1.46
C ARG A 175 20.10 -17.20 -0.29
N GLU A 176 21.31 -17.56 0.14
CA GLU A 176 22.00 -16.87 1.23
C GLU A 176 22.43 -15.46 0.80
N THR A 177 22.92 -15.31 -0.40
CA THR A 177 23.29 -13.99 -0.97
C THR A 177 22.07 -13.07 -1.07
N TRP A 178 20.95 -13.59 -1.55
CA TRP A 178 19.66 -12.86 -1.54
C TRP A 178 19.26 -12.46 -0.12
N ALA A 179 19.35 -13.36 0.86
CA ALA A 179 19.00 -13.09 2.24
C ALA A 179 19.92 -12.03 2.88
N ARG A 180 21.22 -12.08 2.61
CA ARG A 180 22.18 -11.05 3.03
C ARG A 180 21.85 -9.69 2.41
N SER A 181 21.50 -9.66 1.13
CA SER A 181 21.05 -8.43 0.46
C SER A 181 19.80 -7.85 1.12
N ARG A 182 18.83 -8.70 1.51
CA ARG A 182 17.60 -8.26 2.22
C ARG A 182 17.87 -7.81 3.66
N MET A 183 18.80 -8.47 4.36
CA MET A 183 19.25 -8.01 5.68
C MET A 183 19.78 -6.57 5.61
N MET A 184 20.50 -6.24 4.56
CA MET A 184 21.11 -4.93 4.42
C MET A 184 20.11 -3.81 4.13
N ASP A 185 18.88 -4.12 3.68
CA ASP A 185 17.80 -3.13 3.55
C ASP A 185 17.48 -2.48 4.92
N ARG A 186 17.57 -3.23 6.03
CA ARG A 186 17.35 -2.73 7.40
C ARG A 186 18.33 -1.65 7.82
N PHE A 187 19.56 -1.70 7.32
CA PHE A 187 20.65 -0.82 7.69
C PHE A 187 21.00 0.22 6.61
N ALA A 188 20.27 0.19 5.50
CA ALA A 188 20.54 1.07 4.35
C ALA A 188 20.31 2.56 4.65
N THR A 189 19.46 2.87 5.63
CA THR A 189 19.15 4.24 6.06
C THR A 189 19.35 4.40 7.56
N ARG A 190 19.72 5.60 8.00
CA ARG A 190 19.68 6.02 9.40
C ARG A 190 19.08 7.41 9.45
N ILE A 191 17.85 7.53 9.92
CA ILE A 191 17.06 8.77 9.85
C ILE A 191 16.86 9.29 11.28
N PRO A 192 17.13 10.57 11.58
CA PRO A 192 16.88 11.16 12.89
C PRO A 192 15.39 11.06 13.29
N ALA A 193 15.13 10.78 14.56
CA ALA A 193 13.78 10.58 15.09
C ALA A 193 12.86 11.81 14.91
N ASP A 194 13.42 13.02 14.96
CA ASP A 194 12.67 14.26 14.71
C ASP A 194 12.21 14.36 13.26
N VAL A 195 13.04 13.95 12.29
CA VAL A 195 12.71 13.91 10.85
C VAL A 195 11.60 12.89 10.58
N LEU A 196 11.69 11.68 11.17
CA LEU A 196 10.64 10.66 11.06
C LEU A 196 9.33 11.16 11.67
N ARG A 197 9.40 11.80 12.85
CA ARG A 197 8.22 12.36 13.50
C ARG A 197 7.54 13.44 12.65
N GLU A 198 8.29 14.32 12.01
CA GLU A 198 7.72 15.33 11.10
C GLU A 198 7.03 14.68 9.91
N ALA A 199 7.62 13.65 9.32
CA ALA A 199 6.98 12.91 8.22
C ALA A 199 5.68 12.24 8.69
N THR A 200 5.69 11.63 9.88
CA THR A 200 4.49 11.03 10.48
C THR A 200 3.40 12.07 10.75
N VAL A 201 3.75 13.23 11.32
CA VAL A 201 2.79 14.31 11.59
C VAL A 201 2.18 14.83 10.29
N ALA A 202 3.01 15.12 9.28
CA ALA A 202 2.51 15.61 7.99
C ALA A 202 1.54 14.61 7.32
N SER A 203 1.88 13.31 7.35
CA SER A 203 1.02 12.25 6.82
C SER A 203 -0.27 12.09 7.62
N THR A 204 -0.21 12.15 8.95
CA THR A 204 -1.39 12.08 9.82
C THR A 204 -2.32 13.27 9.59
N ASP A 205 -1.78 14.49 9.50
CA ASP A 205 -2.58 15.69 9.23
C ASP A 205 -3.24 15.65 7.85
N ALA A 206 -2.55 15.07 6.86
CA ALA A 206 -3.11 14.88 5.53
C ALA A 206 -4.24 13.83 5.55
N GLY A 207 -4.05 12.73 6.28
CA GLY A 207 -5.09 11.71 6.51
C GLY A 207 -6.32 12.29 7.21
N ASN A 208 -6.14 13.00 8.32
CA ASN A 208 -7.23 13.62 9.06
C ASN A 208 -8.01 14.62 8.18
N TYR A 209 -7.32 15.42 7.37
CA TYR A 209 -7.99 16.33 6.43
C TYR A 209 -8.93 15.58 5.48
N ILE A 210 -8.50 14.45 4.95
CA ILE A 210 -9.34 13.63 4.07
C ILE A 210 -10.50 12.98 4.83
N ASP A 211 -10.26 12.42 6.01
CA ASP A 211 -11.28 11.71 6.81
C ASP A 211 -12.38 12.64 7.33
N GLU A 212 -12.03 13.88 7.60
CA GLU A 212 -12.97 14.92 8.07
C GLU A 212 -13.66 15.68 6.91
N TYR A 213 -13.21 15.51 5.66
CA TYR A 213 -13.75 16.21 4.50
C TYR A 213 -15.01 15.51 3.98
N ASN A 214 -16.15 15.87 4.54
CA ASN A 214 -17.43 15.27 4.19
C ASN A 214 -18.34 16.27 3.47
N ILE A 215 -19.08 15.77 2.49
CA ILE A 215 -20.13 16.50 1.78
C ILE A 215 -21.50 16.02 2.26
N ARG A 216 -22.35 16.96 2.67
CA ARG A 216 -23.74 16.72 3.02
C ARG A 216 -24.56 16.64 1.73
N MET A 217 -24.68 15.44 1.16
CA MET A 217 -25.41 15.21 -0.10
C MET A 217 -26.88 15.60 0.01
N ASP A 218 -27.48 15.38 1.17
CA ASP A 218 -28.86 15.78 1.49
C ASP A 218 -29.09 17.31 1.49
N ARG A 219 -28.02 18.09 1.39
CA ARG A 219 -28.04 19.56 1.33
C ARG A 219 -27.66 20.13 -0.05
N LEU A 220 -27.46 19.25 -1.03
CA LEU A 220 -27.22 19.67 -2.40
C LEU A 220 -28.54 19.98 -3.11
N GLU A 221 -28.55 21.07 -3.88
CA GLU A 221 -29.70 21.51 -4.67
C GLU A 221 -29.30 21.74 -6.13
N THR A 222 -30.21 21.42 -7.07
CA THR A 222 -30.07 21.83 -8.46
C THR A 222 -30.28 23.34 -8.59
N PRO A 223 -29.97 23.98 -9.73
CA PRO A 223 -30.30 25.40 -9.96
C PRO A 223 -31.79 25.73 -9.77
N GLU A 224 -32.66 24.73 -9.94
CA GLU A 224 -34.11 24.86 -9.75
C GLU A 224 -34.55 24.62 -8.28
N GLY A 225 -33.58 24.33 -7.36
CA GLY A 225 -33.84 24.07 -5.95
C GLY A 225 -34.32 22.67 -5.62
N GLN A 226 -34.14 21.70 -6.53
CA GLN A 226 -34.50 20.30 -6.29
C GLN A 226 -33.36 19.55 -5.56
N ARG A 227 -33.71 18.75 -4.55
CA ARG A 227 -32.79 17.83 -3.86
C ARG A 227 -32.85 16.44 -4.50
N LEU A 228 -31.70 15.88 -4.85
CA LEU A 228 -31.61 14.60 -5.55
C LEU A 228 -31.24 13.43 -4.61
N PHE A 229 -30.73 13.70 -3.44
CA PHE A 229 -30.22 12.68 -2.52
C PHE A 229 -31.10 12.55 -1.26
N PRO A 230 -31.14 11.36 -0.65
CA PRO A 230 -31.96 11.13 0.54
C PRO A 230 -31.46 11.94 1.75
N ASP A 231 -32.41 12.23 2.66
CA ASP A 231 -32.11 12.95 3.90
C ASP A 231 -31.07 12.18 4.74
N GLY A 232 -30.12 12.93 5.29
CA GLY A 232 -29.06 12.40 6.14
C GLY A 232 -27.86 11.83 5.40
N LEU A 233 -27.87 11.73 4.08
CA LEU A 233 -26.72 11.23 3.32
C LEU A 233 -25.53 12.18 3.42
N ARG A 234 -24.43 11.66 3.96
CA ARG A 234 -23.14 12.33 4.09
C ARG A 234 -22.06 11.43 3.50
N LEU A 235 -21.25 11.99 2.63
CA LEU A 235 -20.21 11.23 1.92
C LEU A 235 -18.84 11.89 2.10
N ILE A 236 -17.83 11.05 2.31
CA ILE A 236 -16.43 11.47 2.28
C ILE A 236 -16.02 11.88 0.86
N SER A 237 -15.07 12.80 0.76
CA SER A 237 -14.73 13.59 -0.43
C SER A 237 -14.20 12.84 -1.66
N HIS A 238 -13.99 11.54 -1.61
CA HIS A 238 -13.59 10.75 -2.78
C HIS A 238 -14.29 9.40 -2.83
N TRP A 239 -13.93 8.47 -1.96
CA TRP A 239 -14.49 7.10 -2.02
C TRP A 239 -16.01 7.09 -1.90
N GLY A 240 -16.54 7.82 -0.93
CA GLY A 240 -17.99 7.90 -0.75
C GLY A 240 -18.68 8.50 -1.98
N LEU A 241 -18.14 9.57 -2.55
CA LEU A 241 -18.68 10.18 -3.77
C LEU A 241 -18.59 9.25 -4.98
N ARG A 242 -17.46 8.55 -5.16
CA ARG A 242 -17.25 7.59 -6.24
C ARG A 242 -18.21 6.40 -6.12
N ASP A 243 -18.33 5.83 -4.93
CA ASP A 243 -19.17 4.66 -4.70
C ASP A 243 -20.67 4.99 -4.86
N GLU A 244 -21.09 6.16 -4.38
CA GLU A 244 -22.44 6.67 -4.62
C GLU A 244 -22.70 6.87 -6.12
N LEU A 245 -21.77 7.53 -6.83
CA LEU A 245 -21.85 7.70 -8.29
C LEU A 245 -21.98 6.36 -9.01
N ALA A 246 -21.13 5.39 -8.65
CA ALA A 246 -21.14 4.05 -9.26
C ALA A 246 -22.41 3.26 -8.95
N SER A 247 -23.11 3.51 -7.84
CA SER A 247 -24.36 2.84 -7.47
C SER A 247 -25.53 3.20 -8.39
N HIS A 248 -25.48 4.36 -9.05
CA HIS A 248 -26.57 4.88 -9.87
C HIS A 248 -26.59 4.38 -11.32
N TYR A 249 -25.65 3.53 -11.76
CA TYR A 249 -25.70 2.94 -13.10
C TYR A 249 -26.90 2.01 -13.34
N GLY A 250 -27.54 1.51 -12.29
CA GLY A 250 -28.78 0.75 -12.37
C GLY A 250 -30.06 1.57 -12.16
N ASP A 251 -29.96 2.86 -11.93
CA ASP A 251 -31.07 3.78 -11.65
C ASP A 251 -31.41 4.57 -12.93
N PRO A 252 -32.65 4.43 -13.47
CA PRO A 252 -33.07 5.18 -14.67
C PRO A 252 -32.98 6.71 -14.51
N GLU A 253 -33.08 7.23 -13.27
CA GLU A 253 -32.99 8.65 -12.92
C GLU A 253 -31.61 9.02 -12.37
N GLY A 254 -30.64 8.11 -12.41
CA GLY A 254 -29.32 8.24 -11.77
C GLY A 254 -28.42 9.29 -12.40
N ILE A 255 -28.61 9.61 -13.68
CA ILE A 255 -27.70 10.47 -14.47
C ILE A 255 -27.53 11.86 -13.87
N ASP A 256 -28.60 12.48 -13.36
CA ASP A 256 -28.51 13.82 -12.76
C ASP A 256 -27.77 13.80 -11.43
N LYS A 257 -27.90 12.73 -10.66
CA LYS A 257 -27.09 12.51 -9.46
C LYS A 257 -25.61 12.35 -9.78
N GLN A 258 -25.30 11.55 -10.81
CA GLN A 258 -23.92 11.32 -11.27
C GLN A 258 -23.25 12.61 -11.76
N ARG A 259 -23.95 13.42 -12.55
CA ARG A 259 -23.47 14.74 -12.99
C ARG A 259 -23.28 15.70 -11.84
N MET A 260 -24.18 15.69 -10.83
CA MET A 260 -24.03 16.52 -9.63
C MET A 260 -22.80 16.10 -8.82
N ILE A 261 -22.56 14.79 -8.63
CA ILE A 261 -21.37 14.27 -7.94
C ILE A 261 -20.11 14.69 -8.69
N GLN A 262 -20.06 14.52 -10.03
CA GLN A 262 -18.92 14.99 -10.82
C GLN A 262 -18.64 16.47 -10.56
N LYS A 263 -19.69 17.30 -10.55
CA LYS A 263 -19.52 18.75 -10.32
C LYS A 263 -18.98 19.06 -8.91
N VAL A 264 -19.42 18.32 -7.90
CA VAL A 264 -18.85 18.40 -6.55
C VAL A 264 -17.35 18.08 -6.57
N MET A 265 -16.95 16.98 -7.23
CA MET A 265 -15.55 16.58 -7.35
C MET A 265 -14.70 17.64 -8.06
N GLU A 266 -15.18 18.23 -9.15
CA GLU A 266 -14.50 19.34 -9.84
C GLU A 266 -14.27 20.55 -8.92
N ARG A 267 -15.29 20.91 -8.10
CA ARG A 267 -15.15 21.99 -7.13
C ARG A 267 -14.11 21.70 -6.04
N ILE A 268 -14.05 20.44 -5.60
CA ILE A 268 -13.05 20.00 -4.61
C ILE A 268 -11.63 20.13 -5.19
N VAL A 269 -11.36 19.59 -6.37
CA VAL A 269 -9.99 19.60 -6.93
C VAL A 269 -9.51 21.01 -7.28
N ARG A 270 -10.42 21.90 -7.68
CA ARG A 270 -10.11 23.32 -7.93
C ARG A 270 -10.04 24.15 -6.66
N GLN A 271 -10.36 23.58 -5.50
CA GLN A 271 -10.51 24.30 -4.21
C GLN A 271 -11.47 25.50 -4.34
N GLU A 272 -12.51 25.33 -5.13
CA GLU A 272 -13.57 26.33 -5.31
C GLU A 272 -14.75 26.10 -4.39
N ILE A 273 -14.77 24.99 -3.63
CA ILE A 273 -15.86 24.67 -2.74
C ILE A 273 -15.99 25.74 -1.64
N PRO A 274 -17.20 26.19 -1.31
CA PRO A 274 -17.39 27.11 -0.18
C PRO A 274 -17.03 26.40 1.13
N ALA A 275 -16.18 27.00 1.95
CA ALA A 275 -15.74 26.42 3.22
C ALA A 275 -16.91 26.06 4.16
N ALA A 276 -18.00 26.81 4.07
CA ALA A 276 -19.20 26.57 4.85
C ALA A 276 -19.94 25.26 4.51
N VAL A 277 -19.64 24.62 3.38
CA VAL A 277 -20.31 23.39 2.91
C VAL A 277 -19.72 22.13 3.55
N ILE A 278 -18.43 22.20 3.94
CA ILE A 278 -17.69 21.02 4.41
C ILE A 278 -18.26 20.58 5.76
N ASP A 279 -18.77 19.35 5.80
CA ASP A 279 -19.41 18.68 6.95
C ASP A 279 -20.45 19.54 7.71
N ASN A 280 -21.16 20.43 7.02
CA ASN A 280 -22.11 21.35 7.63
C ASN A 280 -23.55 21.06 7.21
N PRO A 281 -24.44 20.64 8.15
CA PRO A 281 -25.84 20.35 7.87
C PRO A 281 -26.72 21.62 7.77
N ASP A 282 -26.22 22.80 8.16
CA ASP A 282 -27.01 24.00 8.31
C ASP A 282 -27.07 24.86 7.04
N VAL A 283 -26.34 24.47 5.99
CA VAL A 283 -26.31 25.20 4.71
C VAL A 283 -26.81 24.30 3.57
N THR A 284 -27.42 24.92 2.56
CA THR A 284 -27.66 24.27 1.25
C THR A 284 -26.70 24.83 0.22
N TRP A 285 -26.34 24.01 -0.75
CA TRP A 285 -25.37 24.35 -1.79
C TRP A 285 -25.77 23.84 -3.17
N CYS A 286 -25.69 24.71 -4.14
CA CYS A 286 -25.82 24.34 -5.56
C CYS A 286 -24.42 24.21 -6.20
N PRO A 287 -23.91 22.99 -6.47
CA PRO A 287 -22.58 22.84 -7.04
C PRO A 287 -22.39 23.46 -8.42
N GLN A 288 -23.48 23.55 -9.22
CA GLN A 288 -23.46 24.14 -10.56
C GLN A 288 -23.18 25.65 -10.51
N THR A 289 -23.95 26.41 -9.71
CA THR A 289 -23.79 27.86 -9.58
C THR A 289 -22.76 28.27 -8.52
N ASN A 290 -22.40 27.34 -7.64
CA ASN A 290 -21.56 27.53 -6.45
C ASN A 290 -22.22 28.43 -5.38
N GLU A 291 -23.53 28.60 -5.40
CA GLU A 291 -24.28 29.37 -4.42
C GLU A 291 -24.56 28.58 -3.15
N VAL A 292 -24.38 29.21 -2.01
CA VAL A 292 -24.62 28.67 -0.67
C VAL A 292 -25.68 29.48 0.04
N VAL A 293 -26.61 28.84 0.73
CA VAL A 293 -27.65 29.45 1.52
C VAL A 293 -27.63 28.91 2.95
N PRO A 294 -27.49 29.79 3.99
CA PRO A 294 -27.27 31.24 3.91
C PRO A 294 -25.94 31.62 3.26
N SER A 295 -25.89 32.73 2.55
CA SER A 295 -24.75 33.17 1.75
C SER A 295 -23.46 33.25 2.58
N ASN A 296 -22.45 32.49 2.15
CA ASN A 296 -21.08 32.58 2.65
C ASN A 296 -20.10 32.31 1.48
N PRO A 297 -19.62 33.39 0.82
CA PRO A 297 -18.81 33.24 -0.40
C PRO A 297 -17.37 32.83 -0.15
N ALA A 298 -16.92 32.71 1.13
CA ALA A 298 -15.57 32.27 1.43
C ALA A 298 -15.34 30.83 0.95
N ARG A 299 -14.49 30.68 -0.03
CA ARG A 299 -14.05 29.34 -0.47
C ARG A 299 -13.11 28.71 0.56
N GLU A 300 -12.99 27.39 0.53
CA GLU A 300 -11.88 26.72 1.17
C GLU A 300 -10.56 27.30 0.63
N PRO A 301 -9.57 27.64 1.48
CA PRO A 301 -8.24 27.95 1.00
C PRO A 301 -7.63 26.70 0.33
N ASP A 302 -6.44 26.81 -0.27
CA ASP A 302 -5.81 25.70 -0.97
C ASP A 302 -5.31 24.57 -0.02
N THR A 303 -6.12 24.24 0.99
CA THR A 303 -5.78 23.32 2.09
C THR A 303 -5.41 21.93 1.60
N ARG A 304 -6.10 21.41 0.58
CA ARG A 304 -5.77 20.13 -0.06
C ARG A 304 -4.31 20.11 -0.52
N TYR A 305 -3.88 21.16 -1.17
CA TYR A 305 -2.54 21.29 -1.72
C TYR A 305 -1.51 21.73 -0.67
N GLU A 306 -1.93 22.43 0.39
CA GLU A 306 -1.08 22.70 1.55
C GLU A 306 -0.72 21.39 2.27
N ARG A 307 -1.67 20.45 2.43
CA ARG A 307 -1.41 19.13 3.04
C ARG A 307 -0.46 18.29 2.18
N LEU A 308 -0.70 18.21 0.88
CA LEU A 308 0.20 17.51 -0.05
C LEU A 308 1.61 18.11 -0.03
N LEU A 309 1.72 19.43 -0.04
CA LEU A 309 3.01 20.14 0.01
C LEU A 309 3.73 19.91 1.35
N ALA A 310 3.00 19.84 2.45
CA ALA A 310 3.57 19.50 3.77
C ALA A 310 4.15 18.07 3.77
N VAL A 311 3.41 17.09 3.21
CA VAL A 311 3.88 15.71 3.04
C VAL A 311 5.16 15.67 2.20
N PHE A 312 5.17 16.37 1.06
CA PHE A 312 6.37 16.45 0.20
C PHE A 312 7.58 17.04 0.92
N ARG A 313 7.40 18.17 1.62
CA ARG A 313 8.50 18.83 2.35
C ARG A 313 9.06 17.94 3.45
N ALA A 314 8.20 17.25 4.18
CA ALA A 314 8.60 16.29 5.21
C ALA A 314 9.32 15.08 4.60
N ALA A 315 8.84 14.54 3.48
CA ALA A 315 9.50 13.45 2.76
C ALA A 315 10.89 13.85 2.24
N ARG A 316 11.04 15.09 1.75
CA ARG A 316 12.35 15.64 1.32
C ARG A 316 13.37 15.75 2.46
N ARG A 317 12.93 15.97 3.70
CA ARG A 317 13.86 16.00 4.84
C ARG A 317 14.52 14.65 5.11
N VAL A 318 13.93 13.55 4.62
CA VAL A 318 14.51 12.20 4.69
C VAL A 318 15.61 11.99 3.66
N ASP A 319 15.59 12.72 2.52
CA ASP A 319 16.48 12.51 1.37
C ASP A 319 17.99 12.42 1.74
N PRO A 320 18.54 13.30 2.58
CA PRO A 320 19.96 13.24 2.96
C PRO A 320 20.37 11.98 3.71
N TYR A 321 19.41 11.27 4.30
CA TYR A 321 19.64 10.08 5.13
C TYR A 321 19.42 8.76 4.37
N SER A 322 19.10 8.83 3.08
CA SER A 322 18.84 7.67 2.22
C SER A 322 19.78 7.66 1.01
N PRO A 323 21.07 7.33 1.18
CA PRO A 323 22.08 7.49 0.12
C PRO A 323 21.85 6.57 -1.08
N THR A 324 21.18 5.44 -0.93
CA THR A 324 20.86 4.50 -2.01
C THR A 324 19.59 4.83 -2.77
N ALA A 325 18.70 5.67 -2.19
CA ALA A 325 17.48 6.17 -2.82
C ALA A 325 17.22 7.62 -2.35
N PRO A 326 17.94 8.60 -2.95
CA PRO A 326 18.07 9.95 -2.39
C PRO A 326 16.84 10.84 -2.60
N THR A 327 15.76 10.35 -3.17
CA THR A 327 14.48 11.05 -3.30
C THR A 327 13.34 10.16 -2.81
N TYR A 328 12.22 10.75 -2.45
CA TYR A 328 11.03 9.97 -2.10
C TYR A 328 10.55 9.13 -3.28
N MET A 329 10.66 9.64 -4.51
CA MET A 329 10.42 8.87 -5.73
C MET A 329 11.27 7.61 -5.78
N ALA A 330 12.60 7.73 -5.63
CA ALA A 330 13.50 6.58 -5.63
C ALA A 330 13.17 5.59 -4.48
N ARG A 331 12.83 6.08 -3.28
CA ARG A 331 12.41 5.19 -2.18
C ARG A 331 11.15 4.41 -2.53
N ARG A 332 10.14 5.08 -3.10
CA ARG A 332 8.87 4.42 -3.45
C ARG A 332 8.99 3.45 -4.63
N PHE A 333 9.79 3.78 -5.66
CA PHE A 333 9.93 2.95 -6.85
C PHE A 333 11.03 1.90 -6.71
N ASP A 334 12.22 2.27 -6.22
CA ASP A 334 13.38 1.38 -6.23
C ASP A 334 13.52 0.56 -4.93
N GLN A 335 13.06 1.07 -3.77
CA GLN A 335 13.18 0.35 -2.51
C GLN A 335 11.88 -0.38 -2.12
N ASP A 336 10.73 0.32 -2.14
CA ASP A 336 9.47 -0.26 -1.69
C ASP A 336 8.87 -1.19 -2.75
N ARG A 337 8.58 -0.66 -3.96
CA ARG A 337 8.01 -1.45 -5.05
C ARG A 337 9.01 -2.36 -5.73
N GLN A 338 10.23 -1.87 -5.89
CA GLN A 338 11.30 -2.51 -6.65
C GLN A 338 10.92 -2.75 -8.13
N ILE A 339 10.15 -1.83 -8.65
CA ILE A 339 9.81 -1.68 -10.07
C ILE A 339 10.15 -0.26 -10.45
N PRO A 340 11.07 -0.02 -11.40
CA PRO A 340 11.43 1.32 -11.83
C PRO A 340 10.24 2.15 -12.28
N GLU A 341 10.26 3.45 -12.01
CA GLU A 341 9.19 4.37 -12.41
C GLU A 341 8.83 4.24 -13.90
N SER A 342 9.85 4.18 -14.76
CA SER A 342 9.68 4.06 -16.21
C SER A 342 9.03 2.74 -16.64
N GLU A 343 9.23 1.65 -15.92
CA GLU A 343 8.56 0.37 -16.20
C GLU A 343 7.08 0.45 -15.80
N ILE A 344 6.77 1.06 -14.65
CA ILE A 344 5.39 1.29 -14.24
C ILE A 344 4.68 2.17 -15.26
N GLU A 345 5.27 3.28 -15.66
CA GLU A 345 4.71 4.15 -16.70
C GLU A 345 4.43 3.38 -17.99
N ALA A 346 5.38 2.55 -18.44
CA ALA A 346 5.21 1.74 -19.65
C ALA A 346 4.06 0.74 -19.54
N LEU A 347 3.89 0.06 -18.37
CA LEU A 347 2.77 -0.84 -18.12
C LEU A 347 1.43 -0.09 -18.16
N LEU A 348 1.35 1.06 -17.50
CA LEU A 348 0.13 1.88 -17.48
C LEU A 348 -0.24 2.38 -18.88
N VAL A 349 0.72 2.94 -19.62
CA VAL A 349 0.51 3.43 -21.00
C VAL A 349 0.08 2.28 -21.90
N SER A 350 0.64 1.08 -21.76
CA SER A 350 0.23 -0.11 -22.50
C SER A 350 -1.26 -0.43 -22.33
N VAL A 351 -1.81 -0.30 -21.11
CA VAL A 351 -3.25 -0.47 -20.86
C VAL A 351 -4.04 0.70 -21.45
N LEU A 352 -3.65 1.94 -21.13
CA LEU A 352 -4.37 3.16 -21.51
C LEU A 352 -4.53 3.32 -23.02
N THR A 353 -3.56 2.81 -23.80
CA THR A 353 -3.55 2.92 -25.26
C THR A 353 -4.01 1.65 -25.99
N SER A 354 -4.45 0.61 -25.24
CA SER A 354 -4.82 -0.67 -25.81
C SER A 354 -6.10 -0.61 -26.67
N ASP A 355 -6.18 -1.45 -27.70
CA ASP A 355 -7.38 -1.58 -28.52
C ASP A 355 -8.55 -2.15 -27.70
N GLU A 356 -8.25 -2.98 -26.71
CA GLU A 356 -9.21 -3.58 -25.80
C GLU A 356 -9.95 -2.52 -24.98
N VAL A 357 -9.25 -1.51 -24.48
CA VAL A 357 -9.88 -0.37 -23.77
C VAL A 357 -10.78 0.42 -24.70
N ARG A 358 -10.35 0.70 -25.94
CA ARG A 358 -11.18 1.40 -26.94
C ARG A 358 -12.47 0.63 -27.23
N ARG A 359 -12.37 -0.68 -27.51
CA ARG A 359 -13.52 -1.55 -27.74
C ARG A 359 -14.45 -1.64 -26.54
N LEU A 360 -13.86 -1.71 -25.34
CA LEU A 360 -14.62 -1.75 -24.10
C LEU A 360 -15.41 -0.45 -23.85
N ALA A 361 -14.82 0.70 -24.14
CA ALA A 361 -15.50 1.99 -24.09
C ALA A 361 -16.72 2.04 -25.02
N GLU A 362 -16.61 1.49 -26.25
CA GLU A 362 -17.72 1.36 -27.19
C GLU A 362 -18.85 0.47 -26.63
N VAL A 363 -18.48 -0.66 -25.98
CA VAL A 363 -19.45 -1.55 -25.33
C VAL A 363 -20.15 -0.85 -24.16
N ILE A 364 -19.43 -0.08 -23.36
CA ILE A 364 -20.01 0.70 -22.25
C ILE A 364 -20.99 1.74 -22.79
N ALA A 365 -20.61 2.51 -23.81
CA ALA A 365 -21.49 3.51 -24.43
C ALA A 365 -22.78 2.86 -25.00
N GLN A 366 -22.67 1.69 -25.63
CA GLN A 366 -23.83 0.93 -26.10
C GLN A 366 -24.73 0.48 -24.96
N ARG A 367 -24.18 -0.03 -23.86
CA ARG A 367 -24.95 -0.44 -22.66
C ARG A 367 -25.67 0.74 -22.01
N LEU A 368 -25.01 1.90 -21.97
CA LEU A 368 -25.58 3.13 -21.41
C LEU A 368 -26.59 3.80 -22.36
N GLY A 369 -26.59 3.44 -23.65
CA GLY A 369 -27.44 4.08 -24.66
C GLY A 369 -27.13 5.56 -24.92
N ARG A 370 -25.93 6.01 -24.54
CA ARG A 370 -25.45 7.39 -24.70
C ARG A 370 -23.92 7.44 -24.88
N PRO A 371 -23.36 8.53 -25.39
CA PRO A 371 -21.93 8.77 -25.32
C PRO A 371 -21.44 8.75 -23.87
N LEU A 372 -20.17 8.39 -23.70
CA LEU A 372 -19.53 8.41 -22.38
C LEU A 372 -19.39 9.86 -21.89
N GLU A 373 -19.65 10.06 -20.59
CA GLU A 373 -19.37 11.29 -19.86
C GLU A 373 -18.15 11.07 -18.93
N PRO A 374 -17.41 12.10 -18.51
CA PRO A 374 -16.15 11.91 -17.78
C PRO A 374 -16.24 10.99 -16.55
N PHE A 375 -17.35 11.00 -15.82
CA PHE A 375 -17.56 10.14 -14.67
C PHE A 375 -17.76 8.65 -15.02
N ASP A 376 -17.96 8.29 -16.31
CA ASP A 376 -18.09 6.90 -16.71
C ASP A 376 -16.76 6.12 -16.61
N ILE A 377 -15.65 6.76 -16.30
CA ILE A 377 -14.45 6.06 -15.86
C ILE A 377 -14.76 5.11 -14.69
N TRP A 378 -15.73 5.41 -13.84
CA TRP A 378 -16.20 4.59 -12.73
C TRP A 378 -17.36 3.65 -13.07
N TYR A 379 -17.57 3.35 -14.32
CA TYR A 379 -18.62 2.42 -14.75
C TYR A 379 -18.46 1.05 -14.08
N SER A 380 -19.49 0.59 -13.36
CA SER A 380 -19.48 -0.63 -12.55
C SER A 380 -20.32 -1.77 -13.11
N GLY A 381 -20.85 -1.64 -14.34
CA GLY A 381 -21.82 -2.57 -14.94
C GLY A 381 -21.27 -3.93 -15.36
N PHE A 382 -19.97 -4.20 -15.11
CA PHE A 382 -19.35 -5.52 -15.31
C PHE A 382 -19.28 -6.35 -14.01
N LYS A 383 -19.66 -5.78 -12.87
CA LYS A 383 -19.72 -6.55 -11.60
C LYS A 383 -20.78 -7.64 -11.75
N SER A 384 -20.35 -8.89 -11.75
CA SER A 384 -21.28 -10.04 -11.71
C SER A 384 -21.85 -10.14 -10.30
N ARG A 385 -23.17 -9.95 -10.17
CA ARG A 385 -23.87 -10.20 -8.90
C ARG A 385 -24.28 -11.67 -8.72
N GLY A 386 -23.89 -12.56 -9.64
CA GLY A 386 -24.31 -13.95 -9.63
C GLY A 386 -25.83 -14.13 -9.69
N SER A 387 -26.31 -15.37 -9.51
CA SER A 387 -27.74 -15.69 -9.46
C SER A 387 -28.36 -15.56 -8.05
N TYR A 388 -27.59 -15.17 -7.05
CA TYR A 388 -28.00 -15.09 -5.65
C TYR A 388 -28.16 -13.64 -5.21
N SER A 389 -29.22 -13.36 -4.46
CA SER A 389 -29.36 -12.10 -3.75
C SER A 389 -28.45 -12.06 -2.51
N GLU A 390 -28.09 -10.86 -2.07
CA GLU A 390 -27.30 -10.67 -0.84
C GLU A 390 -27.95 -11.34 0.37
N GLN A 391 -29.27 -11.24 0.49
CA GLN A 391 -30.04 -11.85 1.58
C GLN A 391 -29.97 -13.38 1.56
N GLU A 392 -29.99 -14.00 0.37
CA GLU A 392 -29.84 -15.46 0.25
C GLU A 392 -28.44 -15.91 0.65
N LEU A 393 -27.42 -15.18 0.21
CA LEU A 393 -26.02 -15.44 0.58
C LEU A 393 -25.80 -15.27 2.08
N ASP A 394 -26.35 -14.21 2.68
CA ASP A 394 -26.30 -13.99 4.13
C ASP A 394 -26.91 -15.16 4.91
N ALA A 395 -28.08 -15.63 4.49
CA ALA A 395 -28.75 -16.76 5.15
C ALA A 395 -27.92 -18.06 5.07
N ILE A 396 -27.26 -18.30 3.93
CA ILE A 396 -26.37 -19.46 3.74
C ILE A 396 -25.15 -19.35 4.65
N VAL A 397 -24.51 -18.20 4.68
CA VAL A 397 -23.28 -17.97 5.44
C VAL A 397 -23.55 -18.01 6.95
N ARG A 398 -24.59 -17.30 7.44
CA ARG A 398 -24.98 -17.35 8.87
C ARG A 398 -25.29 -18.76 9.35
N LYS A 399 -25.97 -19.55 8.53
CA LYS A 399 -26.26 -20.97 8.86
C LYS A 399 -24.98 -21.80 8.96
N ARG A 400 -23.99 -21.53 8.10
CA ARG A 400 -22.73 -22.28 8.06
C ARG A 400 -21.77 -21.85 9.15
N TYR A 401 -21.67 -20.54 9.39
CA TYR A 401 -20.75 -19.91 10.33
C TYR A 401 -21.47 -19.05 11.37
N PRO A 402 -22.23 -19.70 12.27
CA PRO A 402 -22.95 -19.00 13.33
C PRO A 402 -22.01 -18.39 14.38
N THR A 403 -20.75 -18.83 14.45
CA THR A 403 -19.75 -18.34 15.39
C THR A 403 -18.37 -18.31 14.75
N ARG A 404 -17.43 -17.59 15.37
CA ARG A 404 -16.01 -17.56 15.03
C ARG A 404 -15.41 -18.97 14.99
N GLU A 405 -15.72 -19.79 16.00
CA GLU A 405 -15.20 -21.16 16.14
C GLU A 405 -15.68 -22.06 15.00
N ALA A 406 -16.89 -21.84 14.49
CA ALA A 406 -17.39 -22.58 13.33
C ALA A 406 -16.56 -22.28 12.07
N PHE A 407 -16.19 -21.02 11.84
CA PHE A 407 -15.34 -20.63 10.72
C PHE A 407 -13.91 -21.13 10.92
N GLN A 408 -13.32 -20.96 12.12
CA GLN A 408 -12.01 -21.50 12.48
C GLN A 408 -11.91 -23.01 12.21
N ALA A 409 -12.92 -23.77 12.60
CA ALA A 409 -12.93 -25.23 12.41
C ALA A 409 -13.06 -25.66 10.95
N ASP A 410 -13.54 -24.78 10.07
CA ASP A 410 -13.73 -25.05 8.65
C ASP A 410 -12.53 -24.66 7.76
N LEU A 411 -11.53 -23.95 8.29
CA LEU A 411 -10.31 -23.57 7.53
C LEU A 411 -9.65 -24.78 6.84
N PRO A 412 -9.48 -25.96 7.49
CA PRO A 412 -8.90 -27.12 6.81
C PRO A 412 -9.73 -27.62 5.62
N ARG A 413 -11.06 -27.51 5.67
CA ARG A 413 -11.94 -27.87 4.55
C ARG A 413 -11.74 -26.89 3.39
N ILE A 414 -11.81 -25.56 3.69
CA ILE A 414 -11.60 -24.51 2.70
C ILE A 414 -10.29 -24.74 1.94
N LEU A 415 -9.21 -25.03 2.66
CA LEU A 415 -7.90 -25.30 2.04
C LEU A 415 -7.90 -26.55 1.16
N ARG A 416 -8.60 -27.64 1.59
CA ARG A 416 -8.72 -28.86 0.74
C ARG A 416 -9.51 -28.58 -0.53
N ASP A 417 -10.58 -27.79 -0.43
CA ASP A 417 -11.41 -27.44 -1.58
C ASP A 417 -10.66 -26.51 -2.55
N LEU A 418 -9.67 -25.76 -2.04
CA LEU A 418 -8.71 -25.00 -2.86
C LEU A 418 -7.61 -25.86 -3.49
N GLY A 419 -7.53 -27.16 -3.15
CA GLY A 419 -6.57 -28.10 -3.76
C GLY A 419 -5.33 -28.41 -2.89
N PHE A 420 -5.26 -27.94 -1.63
CA PHE A 420 -4.20 -28.36 -0.72
C PHE A 420 -4.45 -29.80 -0.21
N ASP A 421 -3.42 -30.63 -0.13
CA ASP A 421 -3.55 -31.93 0.50
C ASP A 421 -3.95 -31.84 1.99
N ALA A 422 -4.53 -32.90 2.54
CA ALA A 422 -5.10 -32.89 3.90
C ALA A 422 -4.06 -32.56 5.00
N ARG A 423 -2.81 -33.00 4.82
CA ARG A 423 -1.72 -32.73 5.77
C ARG A 423 -1.30 -31.26 5.72
N LYS A 424 -1.18 -30.70 4.52
CA LYS A 424 -0.84 -29.32 4.30
C LYS A 424 -1.96 -28.39 4.80
N ALA A 425 -3.21 -28.73 4.49
CA ALA A 425 -4.38 -27.99 4.97
C ALA A 425 -4.46 -27.93 6.51
N ALA A 426 -4.20 -29.03 7.19
CA ALA A 426 -4.15 -29.05 8.65
C ALA A 426 -2.98 -28.20 9.18
N TRP A 427 -1.79 -28.33 8.58
CA TRP A 427 -0.59 -27.59 8.97
C TRP A 427 -0.73 -26.08 8.82
N LEU A 428 -1.40 -25.61 7.75
CA LEU A 428 -1.71 -24.19 7.53
C LEU A 428 -2.74 -23.70 8.56
N ALA A 429 -3.85 -24.43 8.74
CA ALA A 429 -4.93 -24.04 9.64
C ALA A 429 -4.51 -23.92 11.10
N GLU A 430 -3.56 -24.77 11.55
CA GLU A 430 -2.98 -24.67 12.90
C GLU A 430 -2.23 -23.36 13.16
N ARG A 431 -1.75 -22.69 12.09
CA ARG A 431 -0.95 -21.46 12.12
C ARG A 431 -1.75 -20.19 11.88
N VAL A 432 -3.06 -20.33 11.70
CA VAL A 432 -3.96 -19.20 11.51
C VAL A 432 -4.99 -19.20 12.63
N GLU A 433 -5.17 -18.05 13.27
CA GLU A 433 -6.21 -17.80 14.26
C GLU A 433 -7.24 -16.81 13.72
N VAL A 434 -8.51 -17.13 13.85
CA VAL A 434 -9.61 -16.25 13.41
C VAL A 434 -10.01 -15.34 14.55
N ASP A 435 -9.99 -14.04 14.32
CA ASP A 435 -10.37 -13.01 15.28
C ASP A 435 -11.60 -12.22 14.79
N PRO A 436 -12.54 -11.84 15.68
CA PRO A 436 -13.65 -10.96 15.34
C PRO A 436 -13.15 -9.52 15.19
N SER A 437 -13.26 -8.96 14.01
CA SER A 437 -12.86 -7.58 13.74
C SER A 437 -13.94 -6.57 14.16
N ARG A 438 -13.53 -5.47 14.78
CA ARG A 438 -14.42 -4.36 15.12
C ARG A 438 -14.78 -3.50 13.90
N GLY A 439 -13.88 -3.38 12.94
CA GLY A 439 -14.02 -2.60 11.71
C GLY A 439 -13.99 -3.46 10.45
N ALA A 440 -13.26 -2.97 9.44
CA ALA A 440 -12.95 -3.77 8.25
C ALA A 440 -12.06 -4.96 8.64
N GLY A 441 -12.24 -6.09 7.93
CA GLY A 441 -11.35 -7.23 8.09
C GLY A 441 -9.94 -6.91 7.62
N HIS A 442 -8.96 -7.62 8.14
CA HIS A 442 -7.57 -7.58 7.68
C HIS A 442 -6.79 -8.80 8.18
N ALA A 443 -5.79 -9.20 7.42
CA ALA A 443 -4.84 -10.21 7.83
C ALA A 443 -3.69 -9.57 8.62
N MET A 444 -3.24 -10.25 9.67
CA MET A 444 -2.03 -9.90 10.40
C MET A 444 -1.09 -11.09 10.40
N GLY A 445 0.04 -10.99 9.69
CA GLY A 445 1.04 -12.04 9.63
C GLY A 445 1.80 -12.19 10.94
N ALA A 446 2.37 -13.37 11.17
CA ALA A 446 3.39 -13.56 12.20
C ALA A 446 4.76 -13.08 11.70
N VAL A 447 5.63 -12.67 12.61
CA VAL A 447 7.03 -12.32 12.32
C VAL A 447 7.99 -13.41 12.81
N ARG A 448 7.69 -14.06 13.96
CA ARG A 448 8.42 -15.24 14.43
C ARG A 448 7.73 -16.53 13.99
N ARG A 449 8.52 -17.55 13.72
CA ARG A 449 8.01 -18.89 13.40
C ARG A 449 7.27 -19.58 14.55
N GLU A 450 7.31 -19.02 15.77
CA GLU A 450 6.60 -19.52 16.95
C GLU A 450 5.18 -18.96 17.06
N ASP A 451 4.90 -17.84 16.37
CA ASP A 451 3.62 -17.12 16.44
C ASP A 451 2.67 -17.56 15.33
N LYS A 452 1.40 -17.21 15.49
CA LYS A 452 0.35 -17.46 14.49
C LYS A 452 0.05 -16.21 13.68
N ALA A 453 -0.39 -16.43 12.45
CA ALA A 453 -1.06 -15.40 11.67
C ALA A 453 -2.51 -15.25 12.16
N HIS A 454 -3.07 -14.04 12.06
CA HIS A 454 -4.41 -13.69 12.52
C HIS A 454 -5.29 -13.28 11.34
N LEU A 455 -6.40 -14.01 11.16
CA LEU A 455 -7.44 -13.69 10.21
C LEU A 455 -8.52 -12.88 10.93
N ARG A 456 -8.63 -11.61 10.62
CA ARG A 456 -9.58 -10.70 11.23
C ARG A 456 -10.74 -10.41 10.29
N THR A 457 -11.95 -10.72 10.71
CA THR A 457 -13.17 -10.48 9.93
C THR A 457 -14.36 -10.17 10.82
N ARG A 458 -15.40 -9.62 10.22
CA ARG A 458 -16.63 -9.27 10.94
C ARG A 458 -17.48 -10.52 11.20
N ILE A 459 -17.78 -10.77 12.47
CA ILE A 459 -18.66 -11.85 12.90
C ILE A 459 -19.60 -11.24 13.95
N ALA A 460 -20.86 -11.04 13.56
CA ALA A 460 -21.87 -10.47 14.45
C ALA A 460 -22.38 -11.52 15.45
N GLU A 461 -23.16 -11.09 16.46
CA GLU A 461 -23.77 -11.99 17.45
C GLU A 461 -24.71 -13.03 16.81
N ASP A 462 -25.32 -12.72 15.67
CA ASP A 462 -26.21 -13.60 14.90
C ASP A 462 -25.47 -14.42 13.82
N GLY A 463 -24.14 -14.35 13.79
CA GLY A 463 -23.27 -15.08 12.87
C GLY A 463 -22.62 -14.19 11.81
N MET A 464 -21.83 -14.82 10.95
CA MET A 464 -21.13 -14.16 9.85
C MET A 464 -22.10 -13.90 8.69
N ASP A 465 -22.11 -12.66 8.15
CA ASP A 465 -22.80 -12.33 6.89
C ASP A 465 -21.91 -12.66 5.67
N TYR A 466 -22.49 -12.57 4.47
CA TYR A 466 -21.73 -12.87 3.25
C TYR A 466 -20.58 -11.90 3.04
N LYS A 467 -20.75 -10.63 3.37
CA LYS A 467 -19.67 -9.63 3.25
C LYS A 467 -18.51 -9.97 4.18
N GLY A 468 -18.79 -10.34 5.43
CA GLY A 468 -17.78 -10.82 6.38
C GLY A 468 -17.07 -12.08 5.90
N TYR A 469 -17.81 -13.02 5.29
CA TYR A 469 -17.25 -14.22 4.69
C TYR A 469 -16.35 -13.93 3.47
N ASN A 470 -16.80 -13.10 2.54
CA ASN A 470 -16.01 -12.71 1.36
C ASN A 470 -14.70 -12.04 1.77
N ILE A 471 -14.75 -11.13 2.76
CA ILE A 471 -13.55 -10.54 3.37
C ILE A 471 -12.70 -11.63 4.01
N ALA A 472 -13.30 -12.55 4.80
CA ALA A 472 -12.56 -13.62 5.47
C ALA A 472 -11.79 -14.53 4.48
N VAL A 473 -12.36 -14.82 3.31
CA VAL A 473 -11.69 -15.62 2.28
C VAL A 473 -10.52 -14.85 1.67
N HIS A 474 -10.67 -13.55 1.45
CA HIS A 474 -9.58 -12.67 1.00
C HIS A 474 -8.43 -12.65 2.02
N GLU A 475 -8.73 -12.32 3.28
CA GLU A 475 -7.74 -12.25 4.36
C GLU A 475 -7.09 -13.61 4.63
N PHE A 476 -7.82 -14.70 4.38
CA PHE A 476 -7.25 -16.04 4.47
C PHE A 476 -6.20 -16.29 3.39
N GLY A 477 -6.37 -15.75 2.19
CA GLY A 477 -5.35 -15.75 1.15
C GLY A 477 -4.05 -15.12 1.61
N HIS A 478 -4.11 -13.94 2.23
CA HIS A 478 -2.96 -13.29 2.87
C HIS A 478 -2.33 -14.18 3.95
N ASN A 479 -3.15 -14.72 4.87
CA ASN A 479 -2.59 -15.55 5.95
C ASN A 479 -1.92 -16.83 5.43
N VAL A 480 -2.45 -17.48 4.40
CA VAL A 480 -1.83 -18.66 3.79
C VAL A 480 -0.51 -18.29 3.12
N GLU A 481 -0.46 -17.16 2.40
CA GLU A 481 0.79 -16.62 1.87
C GLU A 481 1.81 -16.37 3.00
N GLN A 482 1.41 -15.66 4.05
CA GLN A 482 2.26 -15.31 5.20
C GLN A 482 2.79 -16.55 5.93
N VAL A 483 1.97 -17.58 6.10
CA VAL A 483 2.40 -18.85 6.72
C VAL A 483 3.41 -19.57 5.85
N PHE A 484 3.21 -19.66 4.53
CA PHE A 484 4.20 -20.25 3.64
C PHE A 484 5.49 -19.46 3.56
N SER A 485 5.41 -18.15 3.43
CA SER A 485 6.56 -17.27 3.29
C SER A 485 7.37 -17.13 4.58
N LEU A 486 6.80 -17.42 5.76
CA LEU A 486 7.54 -17.44 7.03
C LEU A 486 8.08 -18.84 7.38
N HIS A 487 7.22 -19.86 7.34
CA HIS A 487 7.56 -21.21 7.80
C HIS A 487 8.14 -22.12 6.71
N GLY A 488 7.84 -21.82 5.44
CA GLY A 488 8.32 -22.59 4.30
C GLY A 488 9.62 -22.09 3.71
N ILE A 489 10.16 -20.97 4.22
CA ILE A 489 11.39 -20.32 3.72
C ILE A 489 12.62 -20.81 4.46
N ASP A 490 13.73 -20.91 3.78
CA ASP A 490 15.03 -21.31 4.30
C ASP A 490 15.73 -20.20 5.12
N GLN A 491 15.63 -18.96 4.64
CA GLN A 491 16.26 -17.78 5.25
C GLN A 491 15.17 -16.80 5.72
N TRP A 492 15.16 -16.43 6.99
CA TRP A 492 14.14 -15.54 7.56
C TRP A 492 14.08 -14.16 6.88
N TRP A 493 15.21 -13.59 6.46
CA TRP A 493 15.23 -12.33 5.72
C TRP A 493 14.54 -12.37 4.36
N LEU A 494 14.25 -13.57 3.85
CA LEU A 494 13.46 -13.75 2.62
C LEU A 494 11.97 -13.96 2.89
N ASN A 495 11.50 -13.86 4.14
CA ASN A 495 10.07 -14.00 4.42
C ASN A 495 9.26 -12.92 3.68
N GLY A 496 8.04 -13.27 3.26
CA GLY A 496 7.14 -12.40 2.49
C GLY A 496 7.29 -12.55 0.97
N VAL A 497 6.56 -11.72 0.28
CA VAL A 497 6.55 -11.54 -1.19
C VAL A 497 7.14 -10.17 -1.55
N PRO A 498 7.40 -9.86 -2.82
CA PRO A 498 8.13 -8.65 -3.19
C PRO A 498 7.59 -7.34 -2.61
N ASN A 499 6.28 -7.10 -2.73
CA ASN A 499 5.62 -5.89 -2.24
C ASN A 499 4.09 -6.10 -2.10
N ASN A 500 3.35 -5.06 -1.70
CA ASN A 500 1.91 -5.12 -1.48
C ASN A 500 1.11 -5.60 -2.68
N ALA A 501 1.48 -5.26 -3.90
CA ALA A 501 0.76 -5.70 -5.08
C ALA A 501 0.74 -7.24 -5.23
N PHE A 502 1.79 -7.91 -4.76
CA PHE A 502 1.89 -9.38 -4.80
C PHE A 502 1.06 -10.06 -3.72
N THR A 503 1.07 -9.54 -2.49
CA THR A 503 0.23 -10.12 -1.42
C THR A 503 -1.25 -9.92 -1.72
N GLU A 504 -1.66 -8.77 -2.29
CA GLU A 504 -3.02 -8.54 -2.77
C GLU A 504 -3.39 -9.49 -3.91
N ALA A 505 -2.51 -9.69 -4.88
CA ALA A 505 -2.74 -10.63 -5.98
C ALA A 505 -3.01 -12.05 -5.46
N LEU A 506 -2.27 -12.51 -4.46
CA LEU A 506 -2.43 -13.82 -3.84
C LEU A 506 -3.71 -13.94 -3.00
N ALA A 507 -4.19 -12.85 -2.40
CA ALA A 507 -5.46 -12.82 -1.68
C ALA A 507 -6.66 -12.85 -2.64
N PHE A 508 -6.61 -12.12 -3.74
CA PHE A 508 -7.68 -12.10 -4.74
C PHE A 508 -7.95 -13.48 -5.34
N VAL A 509 -6.92 -14.31 -5.59
CA VAL A 509 -7.14 -15.66 -6.13
C VAL A 509 -7.85 -16.61 -5.16
N PHE A 510 -7.86 -16.31 -3.86
CA PHE A 510 -8.74 -16.96 -2.89
C PHE A 510 -10.16 -16.40 -2.98
N GLN A 511 -10.29 -15.08 -2.96
CA GLN A 511 -11.56 -14.37 -2.95
C GLN A 511 -12.43 -14.68 -4.17
N GLU A 512 -11.84 -14.81 -5.36
CA GLU A 512 -12.53 -15.23 -6.60
C GLU A 512 -13.27 -16.57 -6.48
N ARG A 513 -12.91 -17.41 -5.52
CA ARG A 513 -13.48 -18.75 -5.30
C ARG A 513 -14.47 -18.82 -4.15
N ASP A 514 -14.88 -17.70 -3.59
CA ASP A 514 -15.72 -17.63 -2.38
C ASP A 514 -17.04 -18.40 -2.52
N LEU A 515 -17.78 -18.23 -3.63
CA LEU A 515 -19.01 -18.97 -3.91
C LEU A 515 -18.78 -20.47 -4.09
N GLU A 516 -17.69 -20.85 -4.75
CA GLU A 516 -17.28 -22.27 -4.90
C GLU A 516 -17.05 -22.90 -3.52
N LEU A 517 -16.34 -22.20 -2.64
CA LEU A 517 -16.05 -22.65 -1.27
C LEU A 517 -17.31 -22.75 -0.39
N LEU A 518 -18.40 -22.04 -0.74
CA LEU A 518 -19.73 -22.23 -0.16
C LEU A 518 -20.49 -23.40 -0.77
N GLY A 519 -20.00 -24.03 -1.84
CA GLY A 519 -20.67 -25.08 -2.57
C GLY A 519 -21.76 -24.59 -3.52
N LEU A 520 -21.71 -23.31 -3.93
CA LEU A 520 -22.69 -22.65 -4.80
C LEU A 520 -22.30 -22.70 -6.29
N GLY A 521 -21.29 -23.51 -6.63
CA GLY A 521 -20.80 -23.71 -7.98
C GLY A 521 -19.59 -22.85 -8.33
N HIS A 522 -18.91 -23.20 -9.44
CA HIS A 522 -17.82 -22.40 -9.97
C HIS A 522 -18.37 -21.13 -10.63
N ALA A 523 -17.58 -20.07 -10.64
CA ALA A 523 -17.91 -18.89 -11.43
C ALA A 523 -18.16 -19.31 -12.89
N ALA A 524 -19.33 -18.99 -13.41
CA ALA A 524 -19.67 -19.26 -14.81
C ALA A 524 -18.63 -18.57 -15.71
N GLU A 525 -18.36 -19.13 -16.89
CA GLU A 525 -17.44 -18.52 -17.87
C GLU A 525 -17.83 -17.07 -18.18
N GLU A 526 -19.12 -16.76 -18.16
CA GLU A 526 -19.68 -15.41 -18.28
C GLU A 526 -19.18 -14.49 -17.14
N ALA A 527 -19.19 -14.96 -15.90
CA ALA A 527 -18.70 -14.17 -14.75
C ALA A 527 -17.21 -13.84 -14.88
N ARG A 528 -16.40 -14.79 -15.34
CA ARG A 528 -14.97 -14.55 -15.60
C ARG A 528 -14.73 -13.54 -16.72
N ARG A 529 -15.55 -13.59 -17.78
CA ARG A 529 -15.48 -12.58 -18.85
C ARG A 529 -15.83 -11.19 -18.32
N MET A 530 -16.88 -11.09 -17.52
CA MET A 530 -17.26 -9.81 -16.91
C MET A 530 -16.19 -9.30 -15.95
N GLU A 531 -15.56 -10.19 -15.18
CA GLU A 531 -14.44 -9.86 -14.31
C GLU A 531 -13.24 -9.31 -15.09
N ALA A 532 -12.84 -9.97 -16.19
CA ALA A 532 -11.75 -9.48 -17.05
C ALA A 532 -12.03 -8.07 -17.60
N LEU A 533 -13.27 -7.82 -18.06
CA LEU A 533 -13.68 -6.51 -18.54
C LEU A 533 -13.74 -5.46 -17.41
N GLY A 534 -14.24 -5.85 -16.23
CA GLY A 534 -14.29 -4.99 -15.06
C GLY A 534 -12.90 -4.61 -14.58
N THR A 535 -11.98 -5.58 -14.53
CA THR A 535 -10.58 -5.34 -14.13
C THR A 535 -9.85 -4.48 -15.16
N LEU A 536 -10.06 -4.73 -16.47
CA LEU A 536 -9.48 -3.87 -17.52
C LEU A 536 -9.95 -2.42 -17.37
N TRP A 537 -11.27 -2.20 -17.17
CA TRP A 537 -11.81 -0.85 -17.02
C TRP A 537 -11.33 -0.18 -15.73
N GLY A 538 -11.26 -0.92 -14.61
CA GLY A 538 -10.69 -0.41 -13.36
C GLY A 538 -9.19 -0.10 -13.46
N THR A 539 -8.42 -0.90 -14.22
CA THR A 539 -7.00 -0.62 -14.49
C THR A 539 -6.84 0.60 -15.38
N PHE A 540 -7.70 0.79 -16.38
CA PHE A 540 -7.76 1.99 -17.20
C PHE A 540 -8.08 3.22 -16.34
N GLU A 541 -9.11 3.17 -15.49
CA GLU A 541 -9.48 4.24 -14.57
C GLU A 541 -8.26 4.69 -13.73
N ILE A 542 -7.69 3.77 -12.95
CA ILE A 542 -6.67 4.09 -11.96
C ILE A 542 -5.29 4.32 -12.57
N GLY A 543 -5.04 3.80 -13.78
CA GLY A 543 -3.78 3.98 -14.48
C GLY A 543 -3.47 5.43 -14.81
N GLY A 544 -4.46 6.18 -15.31
CA GLY A 544 -4.29 7.62 -15.55
C GLY A 544 -4.14 8.43 -14.27
N VAL A 545 -4.85 8.04 -13.21
CA VAL A 545 -4.69 8.66 -11.88
C VAL A 545 -3.28 8.46 -11.34
N ALA A 546 -2.71 7.26 -11.49
CA ALA A 546 -1.34 6.96 -11.11
C ALA A 546 -0.33 7.82 -11.89
N LEU A 547 -0.53 8.00 -13.21
CA LEU A 547 0.32 8.90 -14.01
C LEU A 547 0.24 10.36 -13.52
N VAL A 548 -0.95 10.85 -13.13
CA VAL A 548 -1.08 12.20 -12.55
C VAL A 548 -0.29 12.32 -11.27
N ASP A 549 -0.40 11.33 -10.35
CA ASP A 549 0.33 11.31 -9.09
C ASP A 549 1.85 11.34 -9.32
N MET A 550 2.36 10.48 -10.22
CA MET A 550 3.78 10.45 -10.59
C MET A 550 4.26 11.78 -11.18
N ARG A 551 3.50 12.38 -12.12
CA ARG A 551 3.84 13.67 -12.71
C ARG A 551 3.85 14.82 -11.70
N VAL A 552 2.92 14.83 -10.75
CA VAL A 552 2.85 15.81 -9.66
C VAL A 552 4.07 15.71 -8.74
N TRP A 553 4.48 14.50 -8.37
CA TRP A 553 5.67 14.30 -7.54
C TRP A 553 6.96 14.64 -8.25
N ASN A 554 7.12 14.34 -9.54
CA ASN A 554 8.23 14.80 -10.35
C ASN A 554 8.28 16.34 -10.41
N TRP A 555 7.13 16.97 -10.67
CA TRP A 555 7.03 18.43 -10.68
C TRP A 555 7.41 19.06 -9.32
N LEU A 556 7.04 18.46 -8.20
CA LEU A 556 7.41 18.93 -6.86
C LEU A 556 8.93 18.88 -6.63
N TYR A 557 9.61 17.85 -7.11
CA TYR A 557 11.08 17.79 -7.03
C TYR A 557 11.76 18.85 -7.91
N GLU A 558 11.17 19.20 -9.04
CA GLU A 558 11.64 20.30 -9.90
C GLU A 558 11.33 21.69 -9.30
N HIS A 559 10.27 21.79 -8.48
CA HIS A 559 9.80 23.04 -7.89
C HIS A 559 9.69 22.97 -6.36
N PRO A 560 10.80 22.72 -5.65
CA PRO A 560 10.78 22.39 -4.22
C PRO A 560 10.27 23.51 -3.31
N GLU A 561 10.29 24.76 -3.80
CA GLU A 561 9.83 25.95 -3.05
C GLU A 561 8.44 26.40 -3.47
N ALA A 562 7.71 25.57 -4.21
CA ALA A 562 6.36 25.89 -4.68
C ALA A 562 5.39 26.23 -3.54
N THR A 563 4.44 27.09 -3.85
CA THR A 563 3.28 27.37 -3.01
C THR A 563 2.16 26.38 -3.25
N ALA A 564 1.19 26.30 -2.34
CA ALA A 564 0.01 25.45 -2.51
C ALA A 564 -0.81 25.84 -3.75
N ALA A 565 -0.89 27.14 -4.09
CA ALA A 565 -1.57 27.61 -5.29
C ALA A 565 -0.88 27.15 -6.57
N GLU A 566 0.45 27.20 -6.63
CA GLU A 566 1.22 26.72 -7.79
C GLU A 566 1.09 25.19 -7.92
N LEU A 567 1.14 24.46 -6.80
CA LEU A 567 0.93 23.02 -6.79
C LEU A 567 -0.49 22.65 -7.26
N ARG A 568 -1.52 23.41 -6.86
CA ARG A 568 -2.88 23.23 -7.37
C ARG A 568 -2.90 23.33 -8.90
N GLU A 569 -2.39 24.42 -9.46
CA GLU A 569 -2.37 24.61 -10.91
C GLU A 569 -1.56 23.51 -11.64
N ALA A 570 -0.41 23.10 -11.09
CA ALA A 570 0.38 22.02 -11.64
C ALA A 570 -0.37 20.67 -11.62
N THR A 571 -1.08 20.37 -10.53
CA THR A 571 -1.89 19.15 -10.41
C THR A 571 -3.04 19.13 -11.40
N LEU A 572 -3.77 20.26 -11.53
CA LEU A 572 -4.85 20.39 -12.48
C LEU A 572 -4.31 20.28 -13.93
N GLN A 573 -3.15 20.88 -14.22
CA GLN A 573 -2.54 20.76 -15.55
C GLN A 573 -2.10 19.32 -15.84
N ALA A 574 -1.47 18.62 -14.89
CA ALA A 574 -1.10 17.20 -15.04
C ALA A 574 -2.34 16.33 -15.30
N ALA A 575 -3.45 16.61 -14.59
CA ALA A 575 -4.71 15.88 -14.81
C ALA A 575 -5.29 16.14 -16.21
N ARG A 576 -5.30 17.39 -16.68
CA ARG A 576 -5.74 17.74 -18.05
C ARG A 576 -4.86 17.09 -19.11
N ASP A 577 -3.56 17.08 -18.94
CA ASP A 577 -2.62 16.51 -19.91
C ASP A 577 -2.83 15.00 -20.05
N VAL A 578 -2.92 14.27 -18.91
CA VAL A 578 -3.21 12.83 -18.91
C VAL A 578 -4.59 12.55 -19.50
N TRP A 579 -5.60 13.35 -19.12
CA TRP A 579 -6.94 13.19 -19.66
C TRP A 579 -6.97 13.41 -21.16
N ASN A 580 -6.39 14.48 -21.66
CA ASN A 580 -6.38 14.83 -23.07
C ASN A 580 -5.65 13.79 -23.92
N GLU A 581 -4.60 13.18 -23.37
CA GLU A 581 -3.78 12.19 -24.05
C GLU A 581 -4.50 10.82 -24.14
N TYR A 582 -5.11 10.33 -23.06
CA TYR A 582 -5.59 8.96 -22.98
C TYR A 582 -7.13 8.81 -22.91
N TYR A 583 -7.84 9.77 -22.32
CA TYR A 583 -9.28 9.68 -22.06
C TYR A 583 -10.12 10.47 -23.06
N ALA A 584 -9.71 11.69 -23.40
CA ALA A 584 -10.45 12.53 -24.32
C ALA A 584 -10.78 11.88 -25.68
N PRO A 585 -9.91 11.00 -26.26
CA PRO A 585 -10.24 10.29 -27.49
C PRO A 585 -11.45 9.35 -27.36
N LEU A 586 -11.74 8.84 -26.15
CA LEU A 586 -12.85 7.93 -25.86
C LEU A 586 -14.11 8.66 -25.39
N PHE A 587 -13.93 9.72 -24.61
CA PHE A 587 -15.01 10.46 -23.94
C PHE A 587 -15.48 11.69 -24.74
N GLY A 588 -14.68 12.16 -25.70
CA GLY A 588 -15.04 13.31 -26.55
C GLY A 588 -14.96 14.69 -25.86
N GLU A 589 -14.58 14.73 -24.59
CA GLU A 589 -14.43 15.95 -23.78
C GLU A 589 -12.96 16.15 -23.41
N LYS A 590 -12.47 17.41 -23.49
CA LYS A 590 -11.10 17.80 -23.16
C LYS A 590 -11.04 18.61 -21.88
N ASP A 591 -9.81 18.73 -21.38
CA ASP A 591 -9.45 19.56 -20.23
C ASP A 591 -10.19 19.19 -18.93
N VAL A 592 -10.56 17.90 -18.79
CA VAL A 592 -11.19 17.35 -17.61
C VAL A 592 -10.15 17.07 -16.53
N GLU A 593 -10.43 17.47 -15.29
CA GLU A 593 -9.50 17.43 -14.15
C GLU A 593 -9.86 16.34 -13.12
N ILE A 594 -10.86 15.50 -13.43
CA ILE A 594 -11.45 14.56 -12.48
C ILE A 594 -10.46 13.53 -11.96
N LEU A 595 -9.37 13.25 -12.69
CA LEU A 595 -8.30 12.37 -12.24
C LEU A 595 -7.58 12.89 -10.98
N ALA A 596 -7.64 14.19 -10.69
CA ALA A 596 -7.05 14.79 -9.48
C ALA A 596 -7.87 14.60 -8.21
N ILE A 597 -9.07 13.98 -8.27
CA ILE A 597 -9.94 13.84 -7.09
C ILE A 597 -9.42 12.84 -6.06
N TYR A 598 -8.59 11.90 -6.47
CA TYR A 598 -8.18 10.78 -5.62
C TYR A 598 -7.49 11.24 -4.34
N SER A 599 -8.10 10.90 -3.19
CA SER A 599 -7.64 11.29 -1.86
C SER A 599 -6.25 10.76 -1.52
N HIS A 600 -5.86 9.64 -2.13
CA HIS A 600 -4.52 9.06 -1.97
C HIS A 600 -3.40 10.01 -2.40
N MET A 601 -3.62 10.88 -3.38
CA MET A 601 -2.62 11.90 -3.75
C MET A 601 -2.21 12.77 -2.56
N VAL A 602 -3.13 12.97 -1.61
CA VAL A 602 -2.91 13.81 -0.42
C VAL A 602 -2.46 12.99 0.78
N ALA A 603 -3.20 11.90 1.09
CA ALA A 603 -3.02 11.15 2.33
C ALA A 603 -2.03 9.99 2.23
N TYR A 604 -1.80 9.46 1.02
CA TYR A 604 -0.97 8.26 0.78
C TYR A 604 -0.07 8.46 -0.43
N ALA A 605 0.90 9.32 -0.28
CA ALA A 605 1.81 9.77 -1.34
C ALA A 605 2.39 8.60 -2.18
N LEU A 606 2.22 8.69 -3.50
CA LEU A 606 2.70 7.70 -4.47
C LEU A 606 2.21 6.26 -4.19
N TYR A 607 1.04 6.09 -3.58
CA TYR A 607 0.43 4.77 -3.41
C TYR A 607 -0.40 4.35 -4.63
N LEU A 608 -0.92 5.32 -5.39
CA LEU A 608 -1.80 5.07 -6.53
C LEU A 608 -1.25 4.13 -7.61
N PRO A 609 0.06 4.13 -7.93
CA PRO A 609 0.63 3.15 -8.87
C PRO A 609 0.51 1.69 -8.43
N ASP A 610 0.35 1.40 -7.12
CA ASP A 610 0.25 0.03 -6.61
C ASP A 610 -1.03 -0.68 -7.07
N TYR A 611 -2.14 0.06 -7.24
CA TYR A 611 -3.41 -0.51 -7.66
C TYR A 611 -3.40 -1.13 -9.08
N PRO A 612 -3.06 -0.37 -10.15
CA PRO A 612 -3.09 -0.93 -11.49
C PRO A 612 -2.00 -1.99 -11.70
N VAL A 613 -0.85 -1.84 -11.06
CA VAL A 613 0.20 -2.88 -11.07
C VAL A 613 -0.29 -4.14 -10.36
N GLY A 614 -0.99 -4.00 -9.23
CA GLY A 614 -1.64 -5.11 -8.52
C GLY A 614 -2.66 -5.86 -9.39
N HIS A 615 -3.51 -5.16 -10.14
CA HIS A 615 -4.44 -5.77 -11.09
C HIS A 615 -3.71 -6.59 -12.16
N ILE A 616 -2.63 -6.04 -12.74
CA ILE A 616 -1.83 -6.72 -13.76
C ILE A 616 -1.19 -7.99 -13.22
N ILE A 617 -0.58 -7.92 -12.03
CA ILE A 617 0.07 -9.06 -11.36
C ILE A 617 -0.97 -10.12 -10.99
N ALA A 618 -2.09 -9.72 -10.39
CA ALA A 618 -3.17 -10.61 -10.00
C ALA A 618 -3.67 -11.44 -11.19
N PHE A 619 -3.84 -10.81 -12.35
CA PHE A 619 -4.27 -11.51 -13.56
C PHE A 619 -3.27 -12.57 -14.03
N GLN A 620 -1.97 -12.27 -14.05
CA GLN A 620 -0.92 -13.22 -14.41
C GLN A 620 -0.86 -14.40 -13.42
N VAL A 621 -0.91 -14.11 -12.12
CA VAL A 621 -0.89 -15.10 -11.03
C VAL A 621 -2.13 -16.00 -11.11
N ALA A 622 -3.33 -15.41 -11.22
CA ALA A 622 -4.59 -16.13 -11.32
C ALA A 622 -4.61 -17.06 -12.55
N GLN A 623 -4.18 -16.58 -13.71
CA GLN A 623 -4.10 -17.37 -14.92
C GLN A 623 -3.20 -18.60 -14.70
N ARG A 624 -2.02 -18.42 -14.13
CA ARG A 624 -1.07 -19.51 -13.87
C ARG A 624 -1.61 -20.56 -12.90
N LEU A 625 -2.32 -20.11 -11.84
CA LEU A 625 -2.91 -21.01 -10.85
C LEU A 625 -4.12 -21.79 -11.40
N ARG A 626 -4.89 -21.21 -12.33
CA ARG A 626 -6.00 -21.89 -13.02
C ARG A 626 -5.54 -23.01 -13.97
N GLU A 627 -4.34 -22.89 -14.53
CA GLU A 627 -3.79 -23.87 -15.49
C GLU A 627 -3.16 -25.09 -14.82
N GLY A 628 -3.00 -25.11 -13.49
CA GLY A 628 -2.29 -26.13 -12.74
C GLY A 628 -2.99 -26.61 -11.47
N ASP A 629 -2.22 -27.28 -10.61
CA ASP A 629 -2.62 -27.58 -9.24
C ASP A 629 -2.53 -26.29 -8.42
N PHE A 630 -3.67 -25.79 -7.95
CA PHE A 630 -3.74 -24.52 -7.23
C PHE A 630 -2.88 -24.56 -5.96
N GLY A 631 -3.03 -25.60 -5.12
CA GLY A 631 -2.31 -25.69 -3.85
C GLY A 631 -0.81 -25.76 -4.01
N ALA A 632 -0.34 -26.61 -4.93
CA ALA A 632 1.09 -26.76 -5.23
C ALA A 632 1.67 -25.51 -5.91
N GLY A 633 0.91 -24.88 -6.81
CA GLY A 633 1.30 -23.63 -7.48
C GLY A 633 1.44 -22.49 -6.48
N PHE A 634 0.44 -22.31 -5.63
CA PHE A 634 0.43 -21.27 -4.58
C PHE A 634 1.61 -21.45 -3.60
N GLU A 635 1.84 -22.67 -3.09
CA GLU A 635 2.99 -22.96 -2.23
C GLU A 635 4.32 -22.64 -2.94
N THR A 636 4.46 -23.00 -4.21
CA THR A 636 5.68 -22.74 -4.98
C THR A 636 5.94 -21.26 -5.13
N MET A 637 4.90 -20.47 -5.43
CA MET A 637 5.00 -19.03 -5.59
C MET A 637 5.41 -18.35 -4.28
N THR A 638 4.72 -18.65 -3.18
CA THR A 638 4.92 -17.99 -1.89
C THR A 638 6.25 -18.37 -1.22
N ARG A 639 6.78 -19.57 -1.48
CA ARG A 639 8.08 -20.03 -0.95
C ARG A 639 9.30 -19.48 -1.70
N GLN A 640 9.11 -18.73 -2.78
CA GLN A 640 10.23 -18.04 -3.42
C GLN A 640 10.85 -17.02 -2.49
N GLY A 641 10.03 -16.41 -1.64
CA GLY A 641 10.44 -15.36 -0.72
C GLY A 641 10.53 -13.99 -1.39
N ARG A 642 11.04 -13.02 -0.66
CA ARG A 642 11.13 -11.61 -1.03
C ARG A 642 12.26 -11.33 -2.02
N LEU A 643 12.13 -11.86 -3.24
CA LEU A 643 12.97 -11.53 -4.39
C LEU A 643 12.56 -10.17 -4.98
N THR A 644 13.23 -9.70 -6.04
CA THR A 644 12.68 -8.58 -6.82
C THR A 644 11.42 -9.02 -7.57
N PRO A 645 10.47 -8.11 -7.86
CA PRO A 645 9.25 -8.41 -8.60
C PRO A 645 9.47 -9.21 -9.88
N ASP A 646 10.44 -8.81 -10.70
CA ASP A 646 10.76 -9.51 -11.95
C ASP A 646 11.28 -10.94 -11.70
N ALA A 647 12.23 -11.11 -10.78
CA ALA A 647 12.76 -12.45 -10.44
C ALA A 647 11.67 -13.36 -9.87
N TRP A 648 10.80 -12.81 -9.00
CA TRP A 648 9.68 -13.55 -8.44
C TRP A 648 8.68 -13.97 -9.52
N MET A 649 8.30 -13.06 -10.42
CA MET A 649 7.35 -13.34 -11.50
C MET A 649 7.90 -14.38 -12.48
N ARG A 650 9.16 -14.30 -12.87
CA ARG A 650 9.80 -15.32 -13.70
C ARG A 650 9.77 -16.71 -13.04
N GLY A 651 10.00 -16.78 -11.75
CA GLY A 651 9.93 -18.03 -10.98
C GLY A 651 8.50 -18.54 -10.76
N ALA A 652 7.53 -17.65 -10.59
CA ALA A 652 6.13 -17.98 -10.30
C ALA A 652 5.32 -18.32 -11.56
N VAL A 653 5.39 -17.47 -12.57
CA VAL A 653 4.56 -17.56 -13.78
C VAL A 653 5.36 -17.82 -15.06
N GLY A 654 6.69 -17.77 -15.00
CA GLY A 654 7.60 -18.02 -16.12
C GLY A 654 7.89 -16.78 -16.98
N ASN A 655 7.29 -15.62 -16.68
CA ASN A 655 7.42 -14.38 -17.44
C ASN A 655 7.54 -13.18 -16.49
N PRO A 656 8.13 -12.05 -16.93
CA PRO A 656 8.11 -10.80 -16.18
C PRO A 656 6.68 -10.24 -16.01
N ILE A 657 6.54 -9.15 -15.25
CA ILE A 657 5.27 -8.41 -15.18
C ILE A 657 4.90 -7.93 -16.58
N SER A 658 3.68 -8.25 -17.02
CA SER A 658 3.17 -7.91 -18.35
C SER A 658 1.66 -7.71 -18.34
N THR A 659 1.17 -6.81 -19.17
CA THR A 659 -0.27 -6.58 -19.41
C THR A 659 -0.91 -7.64 -20.29
N ASP A 660 -0.13 -8.53 -20.92
CA ASP A 660 -0.60 -9.48 -21.94
C ASP A 660 -1.71 -10.41 -21.43
N ALA A 661 -1.60 -10.88 -20.18
CA ALA A 661 -2.61 -11.77 -19.60
C ALA A 661 -3.98 -11.06 -19.51
N LEU A 662 -4.01 -9.86 -18.94
CA LEU A 662 -5.22 -9.04 -18.80
C LEU A 662 -5.82 -8.67 -20.16
N LEU A 663 -5.00 -8.16 -21.09
CA LEU A 663 -5.45 -7.75 -22.42
C LEU A 663 -5.95 -8.94 -23.24
N THR A 664 -5.29 -10.10 -23.16
CA THR A 664 -5.71 -11.31 -23.87
C THR A 664 -7.07 -11.81 -23.36
N GLU A 665 -7.29 -11.88 -22.05
CA GLU A 665 -8.58 -12.32 -21.49
C GLU A 665 -9.70 -11.30 -21.79
N ALA A 666 -9.40 -10.01 -21.68
CA ALA A 666 -10.35 -8.97 -22.07
C ALA A 666 -10.72 -9.04 -23.56
N ARG A 667 -9.75 -9.31 -24.47
CA ARG A 667 -10.01 -9.52 -25.89
C ARG A 667 -10.95 -10.70 -26.13
N LYS A 668 -10.68 -11.84 -25.51
CA LYS A 668 -11.55 -13.03 -25.58
C LYS A 668 -12.96 -12.72 -25.09
N ALA A 669 -13.09 -11.96 -24.00
CA ALA A 669 -14.38 -11.55 -23.47
C ALA A 669 -15.14 -10.64 -24.45
N LEU A 670 -14.46 -9.66 -25.07
CA LEU A 670 -15.02 -8.75 -26.07
C LEU A 670 -15.40 -9.47 -27.37
N ASP A 671 -14.63 -10.47 -27.80
CA ASP A 671 -14.93 -11.25 -29.03
C ASP A 671 -16.14 -12.18 -28.83
N ALA A 672 -16.53 -12.47 -27.60
CA ALA A 672 -17.66 -13.32 -27.24
C ALA A 672 -18.95 -12.51 -26.97
N MET A 673 -18.91 -11.18 -27.00
CA MET A 673 -20.06 -10.28 -26.83
C MET A 673 -20.72 -9.96 -28.18
#